data_e123d17031c02b0bbadcfb60dadf7349
#
_entry.id   e123d17031c02b0bbadcfb60dadf7349
#
_cell.length_a   1.000
_cell.length_b   1.000
_cell.length_c   1.000
_cell.angle_alpha   90.00
_cell.angle_beta   90.00
_cell.angle_gamma   90.00
#
_symmetry.space_group_name_H-M   'P 1'
#
loop_
_entity.id
_entity.type
_entity.pdbx_description
1 polymer ?
#
loop_
_entity_poly.entity_id
_entity_poly.type
_entity_poly.pdbx_seq_one_letter_code
_entity_poly.pdbx_strand_id
1 'polypeptide(L)'
;MWMAVAASVITFLVTLAATELVEAGSSPVAATPALTFEDAGVDVPTLSRRCDKALETARSFADAIRATAPAGIDELLTRVNDIDVALGVGAFASLLSEVHPDEKMRDAATSCYLGIDQFATRLYLDRAFYERSAAFGTAAAADRLAQRRYEKLLEDFERSGIGLATAELRGHAQSISDEIDELSTNFSHKLASDTRTFSCAADDADTLAGLDPAFVAAHTTDGVVTITTDYPDTTHVYKYGRSAELRRTMYGLSRSRGAPENLATLQRVLELRWEWAQLLGWPHYAAYATATKMIGTAEHADTFTRGVANITAAAAEEETERLRRLKRADLGLAEGAPVDIEAYDWSYYATQLRAREYALNATELSHYFRYENAREGVLRAAARLFHLRFERRTGVPTWHEAVEVYDVFWASGGDGGGGDSDAGGGGGPIGRIYLDMHPRADKYKHAAQFTVRDGVAGVQLPEGCLVTNFPLEGPMEHSQVTTFFHEFGHLMHHVVGGQGQRWKLFSGVATEWDFVEAPSQMLEEWALDEETLRSFATHDATGAPIPRELLAALRRAAVFGRAVSTRQQMYYAQVSLQLHMRDPTVPGFDAEAVAAELAAAFSPYPPVGGFTHFVANFGHLMGYSAIYYTYMWSEAIAQAMLQPFKRAGFYDPSTSLRYRDLVLRPGGALPAASLLYSFLGEPPSLDALHRWLRGGE
;
A
#
# COMPACT_ATOMS: atom_id res chain seq x y z
N MET A 1 -28.47 -7.09 -16.55
CA MET A 1 -27.66 -6.59 -17.67
C MET A 1 -26.30 -6.04 -17.22
N TRP A 2 -26.18 -5.41 -16.05
CA TRP A 2 -24.91 -4.91 -15.50
C TRP A 2 -23.98 -6.00 -14.93
N MET A 3 -24.52 -7.08 -14.39
CA MET A 3 -23.72 -8.23 -13.90
C MET A 3 -22.98 -8.98 -15.04
N ALA A 4 -23.48 -8.92 -16.25
CA ALA A 4 -22.85 -9.60 -17.40
C ALA A 4 -21.60 -8.87 -17.92
N VAL A 5 -21.49 -7.55 -17.75
CA VAL A 5 -20.34 -6.76 -18.25
C VAL A 5 -19.11 -6.94 -17.35
N ALA A 6 -19.29 -6.88 -16.02
CA ALA A 6 -18.18 -7.13 -15.09
C ALA A 6 -17.69 -8.58 -15.13
N ALA A 7 -18.60 -9.54 -15.24
CA ALA A 7 -18.26 -10.95 -15.43
C ALA A 7 -17.57 -11.20 -16.79
N SER A 8 -17.97 -10.51 -17.86
CA SER A 8 -17.35 -10.65 -19.19
C SER A 8 -15.90 -10.16 -19.24
N VAL A 9 -15.56 -9.08 -18.52
CA VAL A 9 -14.19 -8.55 -18.50
C VAL A 9 -13.24 -9.51 -17.78
N ILE A 10 -13.66 -10.05 -16.65
CA ILE A 10 -12.87 -11.06 -15.92
C ILE A 10 -12.81 -12.38 -16.71
N THR A 11 -13.89 -12.80 -17.36
CA THR A 11 -13.95 -14.03 -18.16
C THR A 11 -13.13 -13.93 -19.46
N PHE A 12 -13.10 -12.78 -20.12
CA PHE A 12 -12.35 -12.59 -21.38
C PHE A 12 -10.84 -12.62 -21.17
N LEU A 13 -10.33 -12.03 -20.08
CA LEU A 13 -8.91 -12.07 -19.72
C LEU A 13 -8.45 -13.49 -19.29
N VAL A 14 -9.33 -14.28 -18.70
CA VAL A 14 -9.00 -15.63 -18.22
C VAL A 14 -9.04 -16.68 -19.32
N THR A 15 -9.85 -16.51 -20.37
CA THR A 15 -9.93 -17.48 -21.46
C THR A 15 -8.64 -17.50 -22.30
N LEU A 16 -7.87 -16.42 -22.33
CA LEU A 16 -6.52 -16.38 -22.91
C LEU A 16 -5.46 -17.04 -22.01
N ALA A 17 -5.64 -17.00 -20.68
CA ALA A 17 -4.67 -17.53 -19.71
C ALA A 17 -4.82 -19.05 -19.44
N ALA A 18 -6.00 -19.64 -19.73
CA ALA A 18 -6.29 -21.03 -19.41
C ALA A 18 -5.52 -22.08 -20.24
N THR A 19 -4.82 -21.67 -21.30
CA THR A 19 -3.97 -22.54 -22.12
C THR A 19 -2.51 -22.62 -21.65
N GLU A 20 -2.13 -21.96 -20.55
CA GLU A 20 -0.72 -21.76 -20.16
C GLU A 20 -0.21 -22.58 -18.97
N LEU A 21 -0.99 -23.51 -18.44
CA LEU A 21 -0.53 -24.36 -17.33
C LEU A 21 0.02 -25.68 -17.86
N VAL A 22 1.35 -25.82 -18.01
CA VAL A 22 2.18 -27.01 -17.71
C VAL A 22 3.67 -26.71 -17.99
N GLU A 23 4.51 -27.08 -17.01
CA GLU A 23 5.99 -27.21 -17.04
C GLU A 23 6.84 -25.94 -16.79
N ALA A 24 7.01 -25.61 -15.49
CA ALA A 24 8.24 -24.95 -15.02
C ALA A 24 9.29 -26.05 -14.70
N GLY A 25 10.15 -26.34 -15.66
CA GLY A 25 11.27 -27.28 -15.46
C GLY A 25 12.35 -26.68 -14.57
N SER A 26 12.68 -27.37 -13.47
CA SER A 26 13.78 -27.05 -12.56
C SER A 26 15.12 -27.47 -13.18
N SER A 27 16.01 -26.51 -13.43
CA SER A 27 17.43 -26.80 -13.66
C SER A 27 18.16 -26.92 -12.31
N PRO A 28 19.11 -27.86 -12.12
CA PRO A 28 19.83 -28.01 -10.87
C PRO A 28 20.76 -26.80 -10.63
N VAL A 29 20.52 -26.08 -9.54
CA VAL A 29 21.37 -24.97 -9.08
C VAL A 29 22.55 -25.55 -8.30
N ALA A 30 23.78 -25.23 -8.74
CA ALA A 30 25.01 -25.50 -7.98
C ALA A 30 24.95 -24.86 -6.58
N ALA A 31 25.53 -25.48 -5.57
CA ALA A 31 25.55 -24.96 -4.20
C ALA A 31 26.08 -23.51 -4.18
N THR A 32 25.18 -22.58 -3.96
CA THR A 32 25.44 -21.14 -3.94
C THR A 32 26.10 -20.76 -2.60
N PRO A 33 27.15 -19.90 -2.57
CA PRO A 33 27.68 -19.38 -1.31
C PRO A 33 26.58 -18.71 -0.50
N ALA A 34 26.64 -18.82 0.83
CA ALA A 34 25.65 -18.20 1.72
C ALA A 34 25.57 -16.69 1.45
N LEU A 35 24.42 -16.23 0.99
CA LEU A 35 24.18 -14.81 0.71
C LEU A 35 24.15 -14.04 2.04
N THR A 36 24.80 -12.88 2.09
CA THR A 36 24.90 -12.03 3.26
C THR A 36 24.00 -10.81 3.11
N PHE A 37 23.52 -10.30 4.25
CA PHE A 37 22.81 -9.03 4.31
C PHE A 37 23.79 -7.87 4.33
N GLU A 38 23.41 -6.73 3.72
CA GLU A 38 24.18 -5.51 3.82
C GLU A 38 23.90 -4.77 5.15
N ASP A 39 24.85 -3.92 5.53
CA ASP A 39 24.68 -3.04 6.69
C ASP A 39 23.66 -1.95 6.38
N ALA A 40 22.59 -1.89 7.17
CA ALA A 40 21.54 -0.88 7.06
C ALA A 40 21.84 0.38 7.91
N GLY A 41 22.80 0.32 8.85
CA GLY A 41 23.26 1.44 9.65
C GLY A 41 24.40 2.20 8.96
N VAL A 42 24.09 2.93 7.88
CA VAL A 42 25.08 3.65 7.08
C VAL A 42 25.17 5.13 7.45
N ASP A 43 26.34 5.73 7.27
CA ASP A 43 26.55 7.17 7.32
C ASP A 43 26.38 7.83 5.94
N VAL A 44 26.23 9.16 5.92
CA VAL A 44 26.05 9.94 4.67
C VAL A 44 27.13 9.66 3.63
N PRO A 45 28.46 9.70 3.97
CA PRO A 45 29.49 9.37 3.01
C PRO A 45 29.42 7.95 2.44
N THR A 46 28.95 6.99 3.23
CA THR A 46 28.81 5.60 2.80
C THR A 46 27.63 5.44 1.87
N LEU A 47 26.47 6.05 2.17
CA LEU A 47 25.31 6.06 1.28
C LEU A 47 25.68 6.71 -0.06
N SER A 48 26.29 7.90 -0.05
CA SER A 48 26.69 8.61 -1.27
C SER A 48 27.62 7.75 -2.13
N ARG A 49 28.65 7.12 -1.54
CA ARG A 49 29.54 6.23 -2.28
C ARG A 49 28.81 5.02 -2.86
N ARG A 50 27.83 4.44 -2.14
CA ARG A 50 27.02 3.31 -2.67
C ARG A 50 26.21 3.77 -3.89
N CYS A 51 25.61 4.96 -3.84
CA CYS A 51 24.84 5.52 -4.94
C CYS A 51 25.71 5.83 -6.18
N ASP A 52 26.86 6.49 -5.98
CA ASP A 52 27.79 6.78 -7.05
C ASP A 52 28.28 5.52 -7.74
N LYS A 53 28.66 4.50 -6.94
CA LYS A 53 29.09 3.21 -7.44
C LYS A 53 27.98 2.47 -8.19
N ALA A 54 26.74 2.55 -7.71
CA ALA A 54 25.58 1.96 -8.38
C ALA A 54 25.36 2.55 -9.75
N LEU A 55 25.37 3.89 -9.85
CA LEU A 55 25.25 4.63 -11.11
C LEU A 55 26.41 4.35 -12.07
N GLU A 56 27.64 4.30 -11.57
CA GLU A 56 28.82 3.94 -12.37
C GLU A 56 28.71 2.52 -12.92
N THR A 57 28.32 1.58 -12.07
CA THR A 57 28.17 0.16 -12.44
C THR A 57 27.04 -0.01 -13.47
N ALA A 58 25.89 0.63 -13.26
CA ALA A 58 24.77 0.60 -14.19
C ALA A 58 25.15 1.20 -15.56
N ARG A 59 25.88 2.32 -15.57
CA ARG A 59 26.42 2.91 -16.80
C ARG A 59 27.34 1.95 -17.53
N SER A 60 28.26 1.31 -16.83
CA SER A 60 29.20 0.34 -17.42
C SER A 60 28.47 -0.83 -18.10
N PHE A 61 27.45 -1.39 -17.45
CA PHE A 61 26.65 -2.46 -18.06
C PHE A 61 25.84 -1.96 -19.26
N ALA A 62 25.23 -0.78 -19.18
CA ALA A 62 24.52 -0.17 -20.31
C ALA A 62 25.45 0.08 -21.50
N ASP A 63 26.65 0.61 -21.25
CA ASP A 63 27.67 0.84 -22.29
C ASP A 63 28.14 -0.47 -22.93
N ALA A 64 28.27 -1.54 -22.15
CA ALA A 64 28.59 -2.86 -22.67
C ALA A 64 27.51 -3.41 -23.63
N ILE A 65 26.22 -3.16 -23.33
CA ILE A 65 25.11 -3.53 -24.24
C ILE A 65 25.15 -2.69 -25.53
N ARG A 66 25.44 -1.39 -25.43
CA ARG A 66 25.58 -0.50 -26.60
C ARG A 66 26.74 -0.90 -27.51
N ALA A 67 27.88 -1.21 -26.90
CA ALA A 67 29.12 -1.52 -27.62
C ALA A 67 29.10 -2.90 -28.28
N THR A 68 28.54 -3.91 -27.61
CA THR A 68 28.57 -5.31 -28.05
C THR A 68 27.17 -5.89 -27.99
N ALA A 69 26.63 -6.25 -29.17
CA ALA A 69 25.33 -6.91 -29.26
C ALA A 69 25.33 -8.21 -28.43
N PRO A 70 24.34 -8.43 -27.56
CA PRO A 70 24.16 -9.70 -26.87
C PRO A 70 23.96 -10.84 -27.89
N ALA A 71 24.44 -12.03 -27.58
CA ALA A 71 24.33 -13.18 -28.47
C ALA A 71 22.89 -13.74 -28.56
N GLY A 72 22.03 -13.39 -27.59
CA GLY A 72 20.64 -13.82 -27.54
C GLY A 72 19.85 -13.08 -26.45
N ILE A 73 18.55 -13.35 -26.39
CA ILE A 73 17.62 -12.73 -25.44
C ILE A 73 18.08 -12.98 -23.99
N ASP A 74 18.50 -14.20 -23.65
CA ASP A 74 18.90 -14.54 -22.27
C ASP A 74 20.13 -13.77 -21.82
N GLU A 75 21.11 -13.55 -22.71
CA GLU A 75 22.28 -12.73 -22.39
C GLU A 75 21.88 -11.27 -22.23
N LEU A 76 21.01 -10.74 -23.09
CA LEU A 76 20.45 -9.40 -22.94
C LEU A 76 19.79 -9.24 -21.57
N LEU A 77 18.88 -10.15 -21.25
CA LEU A 77 18.11 -10.06 -20.00
C LEU A 77 19.00 -10.19 -18.75
N THR A 78 20.07 -11.01 -18.82
CA THR A 78 21.06 -11.09 -17.74
C THR A 78 21.75 -9.74 -17.54
N ARG A 79 22.25 -9.12 -18.61
CA ARG A 79 22.92 -7.81 -18.55
C ARG A 79 21.97 -6.69 -18.08
N VAL A 80 20.70 -6.71 -18.51
CA VAL A 80 19.68 -5.76 -18.02
C VAL A 80 19.40 -6.00 -16.54
N ASN A 81 19.31 -7.25 -16.10
CA ASN A 81 19.15 -7.55 -14.68
C ASN A 81 20.34 -7.09 -13.82
N ASP A 82 21.57 -7.13 -14.34
CA ASP A 82 22.74 -6.59 -13.66
C ASP A 82 22.63 -5.07 -13.46
N ILE A 83 22.04 -4.35 -14.43
CA ILE A 83 21.68 -2.92 -14.27
C ILE A 83 20.62 -2.75 -13.17
N ASP A 84 19.52 -3.52 -13.24
CA ASP A 84 18.44 -3.45 -12.27
C ASP A 84 18.93 -3.72 -10.84
N VAL A 85 19.80 -4.72 -10.66
CA VAL A 85 20.42 -5.07 -9.37
C VAL A 85 21.31 -3.93 -8.87
N ALA A 86 22.17 -3.38 -9.75
CA ALA A 86 23.05 -2.26 -9.37
C ALA A 86 22.23 -1.03 -8.89
N LEU A 87 21.12 -0.71 -9.54
CA LEU A 87 20.22 0.40 -9.18
C LEU A 87 19.37 0.10 -7.92
N GLY A 88 19.40 -1.11 -7.40
CA GLY A 88 18.59 -1.53 -6.24
C GLY A 88 18.82 -0.72 -4.97
N VAL A 89 19.97 -0.05 -4.81
CA VAL A 89 20.23 0.87 -3.68
C VAL A 89 19.24 2.03 -3.61
N GLY A 90 18.55 2.37 -4.71
CA GLY A 90 17.52 3.38 -4.76
C GLY A 90 16.34 3.08 -3.85
N ALA A 91 15.94 1.82 -3.72
CA ALA A 91 14.86 1.42 -2.82
C ALA A 91 15.24 1.67 -1.34
N PHE A 92 16.46 1.31 -0.95
CA PHE A 92 16.96 1.60 0.39
C PHE A 92 17.11 3.12 0.64
N ALA A 93 17.57 3.88 -0.34
CA ALA A 93 17.64 5.33 -0.25
C ALA A 93 16.25 5.96 -0.09
N SER A 94 15.24 5.48 -0.83
CA SER A 94 13.85 5.91 -0.67
C SER A 94 13.33 5.66 0.76
N LEU A 95 13.61 4.50 1.37
CA LEU A 95 13.28 4.26 2.77
C LEU A 95 13.96 5.27 3.69
N LEU A 96 15.28 5.49 3.55
CA LEU A 96 16.03 6.39 4.43
C LEU A 96 15.57 7.84 4.35
N SER A 97 15.12 8.31 3.17
CA SER A 97 14.57 9.66 3.00
C SER A 97 13.29 9.89 3.81
N GLU A 98 12.55 8.81 4.11
CA GLU A 98 11.27 8.86 4.82
C GLU A 98 11.40 8.58 6.33
N VAL A 99 12.50 7.94 6.78
CA VAL A 99 12.55 7.44 8.17
C VAL A 99 13.78 7.84 8.93
N HIS A 100 14.85 8.35 8.30
CA HIS A 100 16.09 8.60 9.01
C HIS A 100 15.98 9.83 9.92
N PRO A 101 16.46 9.78 11.20
CA PRO A 101 16.36 10.92 12.14
C PRO A 101 17.25 12.12 11.73
N ASP A 102 18.39 11.89 11.08
CA ASP A 102 19.28 12.94 10.63
C ASP A 102 18.82 13.52 9.27
N GLU A 103 18.50 14.82 9.23
CA GLU A 103 18.09 15.55 8.03
C GLU A 103 19.11 15.43 6.89
N LYS A 104 20.43 15.51 7.18
CA LYS A 104 21.47 15.37 6.16
C LYS A 104 21.45 14.00 5.51
N MET A 105 21.06 12.97 6.25
CA MET A 105 20.89 11.64 5.69
C MET A 105 19.64 11.58 4.81
N ARG A 106 18.52 12.18 5.22
CA ARG A 106 17.32 12.26 4.39
C ARG A 106 17.58 12.98 3.08
N ASP A 107 18.31 14.10 3.12
CA ASP A 107 18.70 14.87 1.92
C ASP A 107 19.60 14.06 0.99
N ALA A 108 20.62 13.39 1.53
CA ALA A 108 21.51 12.53 0.75
C ALA A 108 20.76 11.32 0.16
N ALA A 109 19.83 10.76 0.90
CA ALA A 109 18.99 9.65 0.45
C ALA A 109 18.04 10.10 -0.66
N THR A 110 17.40 11.26 -0.53
CA THR A 110 16.57 11.87 -1.58
C THR A 110 17.37 12.11 -2.85
N SER A 111 18.57 12.71 -2.72
CA SER A 111 19.45 12.95 -3.86
C SER A 111 19.88 11.66 -4.58
N CYS A 112 20.15 10.60 -3.80
CA CYS A 112 20.47 9.27 -4.33
C CYS A 112 19.31 8.67 -5.11
N TYR A 113 18.14 8.62 -4.49
CA TYR A 113 16.92 8.07 -5.08
C TYR A 113 16.57 8.78 -6.39
N LEU A 114 16.47 10.11 -6.39
CA LEU A 114 16.17 10.90 -7.58
C LEU A 114 17.23 10.73 -8.67
N GLY A 115 18.52 10.67 -8.30
CA GLY A 115 19.60 10.46 -9.27
C GLY A 115 19.53 9.09 -9.96
N ILE A 116 19.11 8.05 -9.23
CA ILE A 116 18.90 6.70 -9.78
C ILE A 116 17.70 6.70 -10.72
N ASP A 117 16.60 7.30 -10.32
CA ASP A 117 15.37 7.35 -11.09
C ASP A 117 15.56 8.12 -12.41
N GLN A 118 16.20 9.28 -12.36
CA GLN A 118 16.59 10.04 -13.54
C GLN A 118 17.53 9.26 -14.48
N PHE A 119 18.43 8.44 -13.90
CA PHE A 119 19.30 7.59 -14.73
C PHE A 119 18.47 6.52 -15.44
N ALA A 120 17.56 5.85 -14.73
CA ALA A 120 16.68 4.84 -15.30
C ALA A 120 15.81 5.41 -16.42
N THR A 121 15.17 6.56 -16.22
CA THR A 121 14.38 7.24 -17.25
C THR A 121 15.22 7.56 -18.50
N ARG A 122 16.44 8.11 -18.32
CA ARG A 122 17.37 8.37 -19.45
C ARG A 122 17.76 7.09 -20.19
N LEU A 123 17.93 5.98 -19.47
CA LEU A 123 18.30 4.71 -20.08
C LEU A 123 17.16 4.16 -20.96
N TYR A 124 15.92 4.24 -20.50
CA TYR A 124 14.75 3.81 -21.27
C TYR A 124 14.40 4.75 -22.45
N LEU A 125 14.96 5.98 -22.50
CA LEU A 125 14.88 6.90 -23.62
C LEU A 125 16.11 6.84 -24.55
N ASP A 126 17.10 6.00 -24.24
CA ASP A 126 18.32 5.83 -25.04
C ASP A 126 18.06 4.97 -26.27
N ARG A 127 18.13 5.60 -27.44
CA ARG A 127 17.85 4.95 -28.73
C ARG A 127 18.83 3.81 -29.05
N ALA A 128 20.11 3.97 -28.73
CA ALA A 128 21.12 2.95 -29.01
C ALA A 128 20.92 1.72 -28.10
N PHE A 129 20.57 1.94 -26.84
CA PHE A 129 20.25 0.87 -25.90
C PHE A 129 18.97 0.12 -26.32
N TYR A 130 17.92 0.86 -26.73
CA TYR A 130 16.66 0.28 -27.26
C TYR A 130 16.91 -0.58 -28.50
N GLU A 131 17.65 -0.04 -29.53
CA GLU A 131 17.88 -0.76 -30.79
C GLU A 131 18.63 -2.08 -30.56
N ARG A 132 19.56 -2.09 -29.59
CA ARG A 132 20.25 -3.34 -29.20
C ARG A 132 19.32 -4.31 -28.48
N SER A 133 18.44 -3.79 -27.60
CA SER A 133 17.49 -4.59 -26.86
C SER A 133 16.38 -5.15 -27.74
N ALA A 134 15.86 -4.35 -28.67
CA ALA A 134 14.79 -4.75 -29.59
C ALA A 134 15.26 -5.56 -30.81
N ALA A 135 16.57 -5.76 -30.99
CA ALA A 135 17.15 -6.45 -32.17
C ALA A 135 16.66 -7.90 -32.35
N PHE A 136 16.14 -8.52 -31.30
CA PHE A 136 15.66 -9.90 -31.38
C PHE A 136 14.21 -10.03 -31.91
N GLY A 137 13.45 -8.92 -31.94
CA GLY A 137 12.09 -8.87 -32.49
C GLY A 137 11.17 -9.92 -31.87
N THR A 138 10.62 -10.80 -32.68
CA THR A 138 9.73 -11.91 -32.27
C THR A 138 10.46 -13.22 -32.03
N ALA A 139 11.80 -13.21 -31.89
CA ALA A 139 12.53 -14.43 -31.57
C ALA A 139 12.07 -14.98 -30.21
N ALA A 140 11.96 -16.30 -30.11
CA ALA A 140 11.58 -16.94 -28.86
C ALA A 140 12.76 -16.93 -27.87
N ALA A 141 12.48 -16.55 -26.62
CA ALA A 141 13.40 -16.74 -25.50
C ALA A 141 13.52 -18.21 -25.12
N ALA A 142 14.49 -18.53 -24.25
CA ALA A 142 14.75 -19.90 -23.82
C ALA A 142 13.56 -20.54 -23.08
N ASP A 143 12.80 -19.74 -22.36
CA ASP A 143 11.64 -20.17 -21.60
C ASP A 143 10.56 -19.06 -21.53
N ARG A 144 9.38 -19.40 -21.03
CA ARG A 144 8.25 -18.46 -20.92
C ARG A 144 8.54 -17.29 -19.96
N LEU A 145 9.30 -17.51 -18.91
CA LEU A 145 9.65 -16.45 -17.96
C LEU A 145 10.58 -15.41 -18.61
N ALA A 146 11.59 -15.89 -19.35
CA ALA A 146 12.47 -15.03 -20.14
C ALA A 146 11.68 -14.28 -21.24
N GLN A 147 10.72 -14.95 -21.89
CA GLN A 147 9.85 -14.32 -22.88
C GLN A 147 9.05 -13.17 -22.25
N ARG A 148 8.38 -13.41 -21.11
CA ARG A 148 7.64 -12.39 -20.38
C ARG A 148 8.56 -11.22 -19.93
N ARG A 149 9.78 -11.53 -19.46
CA ARG A 149 10.74 -10.48 -19.07
C ARG A 149 11.14 -9.61 -20.26
N TYR A 150 11.32 -10.24 -21.45
CA TYR A 150 11.65 -9.53 -22.65
C TYR A 150 10.49 -8.64 -23.14
N GLU A 151 9.27 -9.16 -23.14
CA GLU A 151 8.08 -8.40 -23.48
C GLU A 151 7.89 -7.19 -22.55
N LYS A 152 8.08 -7.38 -21.23
CA LYS A 152 8.05 -6.28 -20.27
C LYS A 152 9.15 -5.24 -20.53
N LEU A 153 10.35 -5.66 -20.88
CA LEU A 153 11.42 -4.73 -21.24
C LEU A 153 11.05 -3.86 -22.45
N LEU A 154 10.45 -4.45 -23.47
CA LEU A 154 10.01 -3.69 -24.65
C LEU A 154 8.81 -2.78 -24.32
N GLU A 155 7.84 -3.25 -23.53
CA GLU A 155 6.74 -2.44 -23.03
C GLU A 155 7.25 -1.22 -22.25
N ASP A 156 8.24 -1.39 -21.36
CA ASP A 156 8.82 -0.29 -20.57
C ASP A 156 9.48 0.76 -21.48
N PHE A 157 10.20 0.35 -22.52
CA PHE A 157 10.73 1.28 -23.52
C PHE A 157 9.64 2.08 -24.23
N GLU A 158 8.59 1.41 -24.71
CA GLU A 158 7.48 2.06 -25.42
C GLU A 158 6.76 3.05 -24.51
N ARG A 159 6.51 2.66 -23.27
CA ARG A 159 5.84 3.49 -22.26
C ARG A 159 6.68 4.68 -21.81
N SER A 160 8.00 4.58 -21.85
CA SER A 160 8.91 5.71 -21.58
C SER A 160 8.99 6.71 -22.73
N GLY A 161 8.46 6.39 -23.91
CA GLY A 161 8.45 7.29 -25.06
C GLY A 161 9.61 7.10 -26.04
N ILE A 162 10.28 5.95 -26.05
CA ILE A 162 11.37 5.65 -27.00
C ILE A 162 10.92 5.77 -28.48
N GLY A 163 9.64 5.52 -28.76
CA GLY A 163 9.04 5.66 -30.07
C GLY A 163 8.91 7.11 -30.59
N LEU A 164 9.17 8.11 -29.76
CA LEU A 164 9.12 9.52 -30.15
C LEU A 164 10.15 9.82 -31.24
N ALA A 165 9.71 10.51 -32.28
CA ALA A 165 10.40 10.60 -33.57
C ALA A 165 11.76 11.32 -33.47
N THR A 166 11.90 12.33 -32.60
CA THR A 166 13.10 13.14 -32.53
C THR A 166 13.78 13.09 -31.15
N ALA A 167 15.06 13.43 -31.09
CA ALA A 167 15.80 13.53 -29.84
C ALA A 167 15.24 14.64 -28.95
N GLU A 168 14.74 15.73 -29.53
CA GLU A 168 14.13 16.83 -28.80
C GLU A 168 12.86 16.37 -28.07
N LEU A 169 11.99 15.58 -28.74
CA LEU A 169 10.77 15.03 -28.11
C LEU A 169 11.11 14.06 -26.99
N ARG A 170 12.14 13.21 -27.14
CA ARG A 170 12.60 12.34 -26.07
C ARG A 170 13.23 13.11 -24.91
N GLY A 171 13.98 14.17 -25.22
CA GLY A 171 14.51 15.09 -24.19
C GLY A 171 13.38 15.81 -23.43
N HIS A 172 12.32 16.16 -24.13
CA HIS A 172 11.14 16.76 -23.51
C HIS A 172 10.38 15.74 -22.62
N ALA A 173 10.22 14.51 -23.07
CA ALA A 173 9.67 13.42 -22.25
C ALA A 173 10.48 13.22 -20.95
N GLN A 174 11.83 13.23 -21.07
CA GLN A 174 12.71 13.18 -19.89
C GLN A 174 12.44 14.34 -18.92
N SER A 175 12.34 15.57 -19.44
CA SER A 175 12.09 16.74 -18.59
C SER A 175 10.74 16.68 -17.88
N ILE A 176 9.70 16.17 -18.55
CA ILE A 176 8.37 15.97 -17.94
C ILE A 176 8.45 14.96 -16.80
N SER A 177 9.11 13.81 -17.01
CA SER A 177 9.28 12.78 -15.99
C SER A 177 10.04 13.32 -14.77
N ASP A 178 11.21 13.93 -15.00
CA ASP A 178 12.05 14.50 -13.94
C ASP A 178 11.28 15.55 -13.11
N GLU A 179 10.48 16.42 -13.77
CA GLU A 179 9.69 17.45 -13.10
C GLU A 179 8.52 16.82 -12.29
N ILE A 180 7.85 15.78 -12.80
CA ILE A 180 6.80 15.05 -12.05
C ILE A 180 7.37 14.43 -10.77
N ASP A 181 8.55 13.81 -10.84
CA ASP A 181 9.18 13.12 -9.71
C ASP A 181 9.61 14.12 -8.63
N GLU A 182 10.23 15.24 -9.05
CA GLU A 182 10.60 16.31 -8.13
C GLU A 182 9.38 16.93 -7.44
N LEU A 183 8.34 17.26 -8.20
CA LEU A 183 7.12 17.85 -7.66
C LEU A 183 6.36 16.87 -6.74
N SER A 184 6.34 15.59 -7.08
CA SER A 184 5.70 14.55 -6.25
C SER A 184 6.42 14.36 -4.91
N THR A 185 7.75 14.39 -4.94
CA THR A 185 8.60 14.37 -3.74
C THR A 185 8.36 15.59 -2.87
N ASN A 186 8.36 16.78 -3.46
CA ASN A 186 8.12 18.05 -2.75
C ASN A 186 6.71 18.08 -2.13
N PHE A 187 5.69 17.59 -2.84
CA PHE A 187 4.32 17.47 -2.33
C PHE A 187 4.28 16.59 -1.06
N SER A 188 4.94 15.44 -1.10
CA SER A 188 4.99 14.48 0.02
C SER A 188 5.74 15.06 1.21
N HIS A 189 6.90 15.67 1.01
CA HIS A 189 7.68 16.33 2.06
C HIS A 189 6.90 17.47 2.72
N LYS A 190 6.16 18.28 1.93
CA LYS A 190 5.30 19.33 2.48
C LYS A 190 4.21 18.76 3.39
N LEU A 191 3.60 17.64 3.02
CA LEU A 191 2.60 16.97 3.87
C LEU A 191 3.22 16.43 5.16
N ALA A 192 4.41 15.82 5.09
CA ALA A 192 5.09 15.26 6.24
C ALA A 192 5.47 16.35 7.26
N SER A 193 5.89 17.52 6.78
CA SER A 193 6.36 18.63 7.60
C SER A 193 5.25 19.60 8.08
N ASP A 194 4.08 19.64 7.43
CA ASP A 194 2.98 20.56 7.80
C ASP A 194 2.14 19.97 8.95
N THR A 195 2.67 20.05 10.17
CA THR A 195 1.90 19.74 11.38
C THR A 195 1.26 21.02 11.91
N ARG A 196 -0.07 21.08 11.88
CA ARG A 196 -0.87 22.20 12.41
C ARG A 196 -1.35 21.89 13.82
N THR A 197 -1.67 22.92 14.58
CA THR A 197 -2.06 22.79 15.99
C THR A 197 -3.36 23.54 16.28
N PHE A 198 -4.12 23.00 17.23
CA PHE A 198 -5.18 23.67 17.95
C PHE A 198 -4.74 23.89 19.40
N SER A 199 -5.02 25.06 19.99
CA SER A 199 -4.68 25.31 21.39
C SER A 199 -5.86 25.93 22.13
N CYS A 200 -6.06 25.51 23.39
CA CYS A 200 -7.05 26.07 24.30
C CYS A 200 -6.50 26.07 25.74
N ALA A 201 -7.17 26.76 26.65
CA ALA A 201 -6.83 26.72 28.08
C ALA A 201 -7.09 25.31 28.66
N ALA A 202 -6.25 24.84 29.57
CA ALA A 202 -6.39 23.52 30.19
C ALA A 202 -7.65 23.39 31.08
N ASP A 203 -8.23 24.49 31.47
CA ASP A 203 -9.49 24.57 32.25
C ASP A 203 -10.74 24.78 31.35
N ASP A 204 -10.60 24.78 30.03
CA ASP A 204 -11.73 24.81 29.09
C ASP A 204 -12.42 23.44 29.03
N ALA A 205 -13.23 23.18 30.06
CA ALA A 205 -13.90 21.90 30.23
C ALA A 205 -14.91 21.58 29.11
N ASP A 206 -15.48 22.60 28.46
CA ASP A 206 -16.46 22.40 27.37
C ASP A 206 -15.76 21.94 26.08
N THR A 207 -14.67 22.58 25.71
CA THR A 207 -13.86 22.19 24.54
C THR A 207 -13.21 20.83 24.73
N LEU A 208 -12.67 20.54 25.92
CA LEU A 208 -11.96 19.30 26.21
C LEU A 208 -12.88 18.14 26.65
N ALA A 209 -14.19 18.37 26.70
CA ALA A 209 -15.16 17.37 27.12
C ALA A 209 -15.04 16.06 26.32
N GLY A 210 -14.97 14.94 27.02
CA GLY A 210 -14.90 13.59 26.45
C GLY A 210 -13.50 13.10 26.08
N LEU A 211 -12.49 13.96 26.07
CA LEU A 211 -11.10 13.54 25.91
C LEU A 211 -10.58 12.87 27.19
N ASP A 212 -9.71 11.89 27.02
CA ASP A 212 -9.08 11.20 28.15
C ASP A 212 -8.24 12.20 29.00
N PRO A 213 -8.38 12.24 30.33
CA PRO A 213 -7.58 13.10 31.18
C PRO A 213 -6.05 12.90 31.02
N ALA A 214 -5.59 11.67 30.76
CA ALA A 214 -4.18 11.41 30.51
C ALA A 214 -3.72 12.01 29.17
N PHE A 215 -4.56 11.93 28.13
CA PHE A 215 -4.32 12.60 26.85
C PHE A 215 -4.21 14.12 27.04
N VAL A 216 -5.16 14.73 27.75
CA VAL A 216 -5.15 16.17 28.04
C VAL A 216 -3.89 16.56 28.82
N ALA A 217 -3.54 15.80 29.84
CA ALA A 217 -2.35 16.05 30.64
C ALA A 217 -1.05 15.96 29.84
N ALA A 218 -0.93 14.98 28.94
CA ALA A 218 0.23 14.81 28.07
C ALA A 218 0.40 15.96 27.06
N HIS A 219 -0.70 16.64 26.70
CA HIS A 219 -0.69 17.77 25.75
C HIS A 219 -0.70 19.14 26.44
N THR A 220 -0.60 19.19 27.78
CA THR A 220 -0.65 20.44 28.55
C THR A 220 0.76 20.95 28.89
N THR A 221 1.02 22.18 28.51
CA THR A 221 2.24 22.92 28.92
C THR A 221 1.85 24.32 29.38
N ASP A 222 2.29 24.75 30.53
CA ASP A 222 2.00 26.09 31.10
C ASP A 222 0.50 26.48 31.12
N GLY A 223 -0.38 25.48 31.37
CA GLY A 223 -1.83 25.70 31.42
C GLY A 223 -2.52 25.80 30.06
N VAL A 224 -1.80 25.51 29.00
CA VAL A 224 -2.34 25.45 27.60
C VAL A 224 -2.28 24.03 27.10
N VAL A 225 -3.40 23.51 26.60
CA VAL A 225 -3.48 22.25 25.85
C VAL A 225 -3.20 22.54 24.40
N THR A 226 -2.25 21.84 23.79
CA THR A 226 -1.94 21.95 22.37
C THR A 226 -2.09 20.58 21.72
N ILE A 227 -3.05 20.44 20.79
CA ILE A 227 -3.39 19.23 20.04
C ILE A 227 -2.89 19.39 18.61
N THR A 228 -2.19 18.39 18.09
CA THR A 228 -1.59 18.44 16.75
C THR A 228 -2.49 17.78 15.70
N THR A 229 -2.16 18.00 14.41
CA THR A 229 -2.79 17.27 13.30
C THR A 229 -2.14 15.91 13.03
N ASP A 230 -1.26 15.45 13.89
CA ASP A 230 -0.70 14.10 13.81
C ASP A 230 -1.80 13.04 14.06
N TYR A 231 -1.62 11.89 13.44
CA TYR A 231 -2.68 10.88 13.38
C TYR A 231 -3.21 10.40 14.76
N PRO A 232 -2.36 10.18 15.78
CA PRO A 232 -2.85 9.80 17.11
C PRO A 232 -3.78 10.84 17.73
N ASP A 233 -3.43 12.12 17.62
CA ASP A 233 -4.20 13.22 18.21
C ASP A 233 -5.55 13.41 17.52
N THR A 234 -5.53 13.47 16.18
CA THR A 234 -6.77 13.63 15.39
C THR A 234 -7.72 12.46 15.60
N THR A 235 -7.19 11.23 15.66
CA THR A 235 -7.99 10.02 15.91
C THR A 235 -8.66 10.10 17.28
N HIS A 236 -7.91 10.51 18.31
CA HIS A 236 -8.44 10.64 19.67
C HIS A 236 -9.57 11.69 19.73
N VAL A 237 -9.35 12.87 19.14
CA VAL A 237 -10.36 13.93 19.09
C VAL A 237 -11.62 13.48 18.34
N TYR A 238 -11.46 12.86 17.17
CA TYR A 238 -12.63 12.43 16.36
C TYR A 238 -13.45 11.32 17.01
N LYS A 239 -12.85 10.44 17.81
CA LYS A 239 -13.55 9.34 18.47
C LYS A 239 -14.19 9.74 19.81
N TYR A 240 -13.51 10.58 20.59
CA TYR A 240 -13.85 10.81 21.99
C TYR A 240 -14.26 12.27 22.29
N GLY A 241 -13.76 13.24 21.54
CA GLY A 241 -14.07 14.67 21.76
C GLY A 241 -15.55 14.95 21.61
N ARG A 242 -16.24 15.33 22.69
CA ARG A 242 -17.67 15.65 22.67
C ARG A 242 -17.96 16.96 21.95
N SER A 243 -17.06 17.95 22.01
CA SER A 243 -17.19 19.24 21.35
C SER A 243 -17.19 19.08 19.82
N ALA A 244 -18.34 19.34 19.18
CA ALA A 244 -18.46 19.34 17.71
C ALA A 244 -17.58 20.42 17.07
N GLU A 245 -17.39 21.57 17.75
CA GLU A 245 -16.53 22.64 17.27
C GLU A 245 -15.05 22.23 17.29
N LEU A 246 -14.59 21.53 18.32
CA LEU A 246 -13.24 20.99 18.35
C LEU A 246 -13.03 19.97 17.19
N ARG A 247 -13.97 19.04 17.02
CA ARG A 247 -13.86 18.06 15.91
C ARG A 247 -13.84 18.77 14.56
N ARG A 248 -14.71 19.78 14.35
CA ARG A 248 -14.76 20.57 13.12
C ARG A 248 -13.45 21.31 12.87
N THR A 249 -12.93 22.00 13.88
CA THR A 249 -11.68 22.77 13.78
C THR A 249 -10.49 21.84 13.46
N MET A 250 -10.35 20.74 14.19
CA MET A 250 -9.30 19.77 13.94
C MET A 250 -9.40 19.13 12.55
N TYR A 251 -10.63 18.89 12.07
CA TYR A 251 -10.88 18.39 10.71
C TYR A 251 -10.42 19.41 9.65
N GLY A 252 -10.77 20.68 9.81
CA GLY A 252 -10.32 21.76 8.93
C GLY A 252 -8.80 21.87 8.88
N LEU A 253 -8.15 21.88 10.04
CA LEU A 253 -6.69 21.93 10.14
C LEU A 253 -6.03 20.71 9.45
N SER A 254 -6.52 19.52 9.77
CA SER A 254 -5.97 18.27 9.23
C SER A 254 -6.17 18.16 7.71
N ARG A 255 -7.37 18.51 7.19
CA ARG A 255 -7.71 18.44 5.76
C ARG A 255 -7.18 19.61 4.93
N SER A 256 -6.45 20.53 5.55
CA SER A 256 -5.83 21.67 4.86
C SER A 256 -4.31 21.65 4.94
N ARG A 257 -3.71 20.57 5.45
CA ARG A 257 -2.23 20.42 5.41
C ARG A 257 -1.76 20.46 3.96
N GLY A 258 -0.58 21.03 3.75
CA GLY A 258 0.02 21.23 2.44
C GLY A 258 -0.53 22.42 1.66
N ALA A 259 -1.73 22.94 1.99
CA ALA A 259 -2.27 24.11 1.32
C ALA A 259 -1.67 25.41 1.87
N PRO A 260 -1.50 26.46 0.98
CA PRO A 260 -1.91 26.47 -0.43
C PRO A 260 -0.88 25.87 -1.41
N GLU A 261 0.37 25.61 -0.99
CA GLU A 261 1.49 25.30 -1.89
C GLU A 261 1.22 24.02 -2.70
N ASN A 262 0.70 22.96 -2.06
CA ASN A 262 0.39 21.71 -2.75
C ASN A 262 -0.75 21.84 -3.77
N LEU A 263 -1.61 22.85 -3.72
CA LEU A 263 -2.60 23.10 -4.77
C LEU A 263 -1.92 23.47 -6.09
N ALA A 264 -0.92 24.38 -6.03
CA ALA A 264 -0.16 24.76 -7.20
C ALA A 264 0.70 23.60 -7.73
N THR A 265 1.32 22.84 -6.83
CA THR A 265 2.08 21.64 -7.17
C THR A 265 1.21 20.60 -7.86
N LEU A 266 0.01 20.31 -7.32
CA LEU A 266 -0.93 19.37 -7.93
C LEU A 266 -1.37 19.83 -9.33
N GLN A 267 -1.74 21.10 -9.49
CA GLN A 267 -2.12 21.63 -10.80
C GLN A 267 -1.01 21.36 -11.82
N ARG A 268 0.24 21.70 -11.48
CA ARG A 268 1.38 21.47 -12.38
C ARG A 268 1.62 19.99 -12.67
N VAL A 269 1.52 19.10 -11.69
CA VAL A 269 1.63 17.65 -11.88
C VAL A 269 0.54 17.12 -12.82
N LEU A 270 -0.70 17.60 -12.68
CA LEU A 270 -1.81 17.19 -13.58
C LEU A 270 -1.54 17.66 -15.02
N GLU A 271 -1.07 18.89 -15.21
CA GLU A 271 -0.70 19.43 -16.54
C GLU A 271 0.42 18.60 -17.19
N LEU A 272 1.47 18.27 -16.44
CA LEU A 272 2.58 17.44 -16.92
C LEU A 272 2.13 16.03 -17.28
N ARG A 273 1.28 15.40 -16.45
CA ARG A 273 0.72 14.09 -16.72
C ARG A 273 -0.20 14.08 -17.95
N TRP A 274 -0.96 15.15 -18.15
CA TRP A 274 -1.76 15.33 -19.35
C TRP A 274 -0.85 15.45 -20.57
N GLU A 275 0.16 16.33 -20.52
CA GLU A 275 1.14 16.51 -21.58
C GLU A 275 1.88 15.20 -21.91
N TRP A 276 2.29 14.44 -20.88
CA TRP A 276 2.87 13.10 -21.01
C TRP A 276 1.97 12.17 -21.82
N ALA A 277 0.71 12.09 -21.46
CA ALA A 277 -0.26 11.23 -22.13
C ALA A 277 -0.43 11.63 -23.60
N GLN A 278 -0.59 12.94 -23.88
CA GLN A 278 -0.71 13.44 -25.26
C GLN A 278 0.54 13.16 -26.08
N LEU A 279 1.72 13.37 -25.50
CA LEU A 279 3.00 13.12 -26.16
C LEU A 279 3.15 11.64 -26.58
N LEU A 280 2.64 10.72 -25.76
CA LEU A 280 2.64 9.27 -26.03
C LEU A 280 1.41 8.76 -26.81
N GLY A 281 0.51 9.66 -27.23
CA GLY A 281 -0.66 9.31 -28.03
C GLY A 281 -1.84 8.71 -27.24
N TRP A 282 -1.88 8.88 -25.92
CA TRP A 282 -2.99 8.47 -25.08
C TRP A 282 -4.05 9.59 -24.96
N PRO A 283 -5.35 9.24 -24.87
CA PRO A 283 -6.41 10.25 -24.77
C PRO A 283 -6.33 11.08 -23.46
N HIS A 284 -5.86 10.50 -22.39
CA HIS A 284 -5.63 11.13 -21.09
C HIS A 284 -4.74 10.24 -20.21
N TYR A 285 -4.20 10.80 -19.12
CA TYR A 285 -3.24 10.08 -18.27
C TYR A 285 -3.82 8.82 -17.60
N ALA A 286 -5.11 8.83 -17.22
CA ALA A 286 -5.74 7.65 -16.64
C ALA A 286 -5.76 6.46 -17.62
N ALA A 287 -5.93 6.67 -18.94
CA ALA A 287 -5.83 5.61 -19.94
C ALA A 287 -4.41 5.02 -19.99
N TYR A 288 -3.39 5.88 -19.96
CA TYR A 288 -2.00 5.45 -19.85
C TYR A 288 -1.74 4.66 -18.57
N ALA A 289 -2.18 5.16 -17.40
CA ALA A 289 -1.92 4.55 -16.11
C ALA A 289 -2.59 3.17 -15.94
N THR A 290 -3.81 2.98 -16.47
CA THR A 290 -4.59 1.74 -16.32
C THR A 290 -4.24 0.65 -17.31
N ALA A 291 -3.58 0.98 -18.44
CA ALA A 291 -3.31 0.03 -19.52
C ALA A 291 -2.49 -1.20 -19.09
N THR A 292 -1.63 -1.07 -18.09
CA THR A 292 -0.79 -2.17 -17.55
C THR A 292 -1.34 -2.79 -16.27
N LYS A 293 -2.58 -2.47 -15.91
CA LYS A 293 -3.22 -2.96 -14.69
C LYS A 293 -4.21 -4.08 -15.02
N MET A 294 -4.63 -4.85 -14.03
CA MET A 294 -5.65 -5.90 -14.21
C MET A 294 -6.97 -5.35 -14.77
N ILE A 295 -7.35 -4.15 -14.37
CA ILE A 295 -8.58 -3.47 -14.84
C ILE A 295 -8.55 -3.13 -16.34
N GLY A 296 -7.37 -2.92 -16.91
CA GLY A 296 -7.10 -2.70 -18.32
C GLY A 296 -7.41 -1.31 -18.87
N THR A 297 -8.52 -0.67 -18.49
CA THR A 297 -8.89 0.67 -19.00
C THR A 297 -9.46 1.57 -17.92
N ALA A 298 -9.35 2.90 -18.12
CA ALA A 298 -9.91 3.91 -17.21
C ALA A 298 -11.46 3.85 -17.17
N GLU A 299 -12.11 3.52 -18.28
CA GLU A 299 -13.55 3.37 -18.38
C GLU A 299 -14.06 2.16 -17.58
N HIS A 300 -13.29 1.06 -17.55
CA HIS A 300 -13.61 -0.07 -16.68
C HIS A 300 -13.45 0.31 -15.20
N ALA A 301 -12.40 1.07 -14.84
CA ALA A 301 -12.21 1.58 -13.49
C ALA A 301 -13.34 2.52 -13.05
N ASP A 302 -13.80 3.42 -13.93
CA ASP A 302 -14.96 4.29 -13.69
C ASP A 302 -16.24 3.46 -13.51
N THR A 303 -16.47 2.50 -14.38
CA THR A 303 -17.64 1.60 -14.31
C THR A 303 -17.64 0.79 -13.00
N PHE A 304 -16.51 0.22 -12.63
CA PHE A 304 -16.35 -0.55 -11.39
C PHE A 304 -16.65 0.31 -10.16
N THR A 305 -16.01 1.46 -10.04
CA THR A 305 -16.16 2.34 -8.87
C THR A 305 -17.57 2.91 -8.74
N ARG A 306 -18.21 3.29 -9.84
CA ARG A 306 -19.65 3.67 -9.86
C ARG A 306 -20.54 2.51 -9.47
N GLY A 307 -20.24 1.31 -9.97
CA GLY A 307 -20.98 0.09 -9.61
C GLY A 307 -20.96 -0.18 -8.10
N VAL A 308 -19.76 -0.14 -7.50
CA VAL A 308 -19.58 -0.34 -6.05
C VAL A 308 -20.29 0.77 -5.25
N ALA A 309 -20.17 2.04 -5.67
CA ALA A 309 -20.87 3.15 -5.02
C ALA A 309 -22.40 2.95 -5.05
N ASN A 310 -22.95 2.48 -6.16
CA ASN A 310 -24.39 2.26 -6.31
C ASN A 310 -24.91 1.12 -5.42
N ILE A 311 -24.21 -0.01 -5.35
CA ILE A 311 -24.67 -1.16 -4.53
C ILE A 311 -24.57 -0.89 -3.02
N THR A 312 -23.70 0.04 -2.61
CA THR A 312 -23.54 0.42 -1.20
C THR A 312 -24.44 1.57 -0.76
N ALA A 313 -25.11 2.28 -1.70
CA ALA A 313 -25.84 3.50 -1.41
C ALA A 313 -26.93 3.33 -0.34
N ALA A 314 -27.80 2.32 -0.47
CA ALA A 314 -28.88 2.08 0.46
C ALA A 314 -28.38 1.68 1.86
N ALA A 315 -27.36 0.81 1.93
CA ALA A 315 -26.80 0.39 3.20
C ALA A 315 -26.05 1.54 3.90
N ALA A 316 -25.34 2.38 3.15
CA ALA A 316 -24.67 3.55 3.71
C ALA A 316 -25.69 4.59 4.27
N GLU A 317 -26.83 4.78 3.59
CA GLU A 317 -27.89 5.65 4.10
C GLU A 317 -28.53 5.08 5.37
N GLU A 318 -28.74 3.76 5.44
CA GLU A 318 -29.24 3.11 6.66
C GLU A 318 -28.27 3.26 7.83
N GLU A 319 -26.96 3.04 7.60
CA GLU A 319 -25.91 3.23 8.60
C GLU A 319 -25.89 4.70 9.07
N THR A 320 -25.96 5.66 8.14
CA THR A 320 -25.97 7.09 8.46
C THR A 320 -27.20 7.50 9.23
N GLU A 321 -28.39 6.99 8.89
CA GLU A 321 -29.62 7.31 9.61
C GLU A 321 -29.61 6.79 11.05
N ARG A 322 -28.94 5.68 11.32
CA ARG A 322 -28.70 5.22 12.71
C ARG A 322 -27.92 6.27 13.52
N LEU A 323 -26.91 6.87 12.91
CA LEU A 323 -26.13 7.94 13.55
C LEU A 323 -26.92 9.25 13.68
N ARG A 324 -27.75 9.62 12.67
CA ARG A 324 -28.61 10.79 12.76
C ARG A 324 -29.61 10.68 13.92
N ARG A 325 -30.18 9.47 14.14
CA ARG A 325 -31.05 9.21 15.31
C ARG A 325 -30.30 9.45 16.61
N LEU A 326 -29.07 8.94 16.70
CA LEU A 326 -28.22 9.12 17.88
C LEU A 326 -27.89 10.61 18.11
N LYS A 327 -27.51 11.34 17.06
CA LYS A 327 -27.20 12.78 17.13
C LYS A 327 -28.41 13.61 17.50
N ARG A 328 -29.63 13.29 16.98
CA ARG A 328 -30.88 13.96 17.41
C ARG A 328 -31.12 13.80 18.92
N ALA A 329 -30.97 12.58 19.43
CA ALA A 329 -31.13 12.31 20.85
C ALA A 329 -30.08 13.05 21.70
N ASP A 330 -28.83 13.10 21.27
CA ASP A 330 -27.73 13.79 21.97
C ASP A 330 -27.96 15.33 22.02
N LEU A 331 -28.52 15.87 20.95
CA LEU A 331 -28.87 17.30 20.86
C LEU A 331 -30.24 17.66 21.43
N GLY A 332 -31.03 16.69 21.97
CA GLY A 332 -32.37 16.92 22.49
C GLY A 332 -33.40 17.34 21.42
N LEU A 333 -33.18 16.99 20.15
CA LEU A 333 -34.06 17.33 19.04
C LEU A 333 -35.23 16.35 18.93
N ALA A 334 -36.35 16.82 18.39
CA ALA A 334 -37.52 16.00 18.11
C ALA A 334 -37.17 14.87 17.09
N GLU A 335 -37.90 13.75 17.17
CA GLU A 335 -37.81 12.69 16.18
C GLU A 335 -38.16 13.24 14.78
N GLY A 336 -37.32 12.96 13.79
CA GLY A 336 -37.50 13.50 12.42
C GLY A 336 -36.99 14.90 12.20
N ALA A 337 -36.50 15.62 13.22
CA ALA A 337 -35.81 16.89 13.02
C ALA A 337 -34.63 16.75 12.06
N PRO A 338 -34.44 17.68 11.10
CA PRO A 338 -33.29 17.58 10.17
C PRO A 338 -31.96 17.70 10.93
N VAL A 339 -31.11 16.75 10.72
CA VAL A 339 -29.73 16.72 11.24
C VAL A 339 -28.88 15.88 10.31
N ASP A 340 -27.69 16.33 10.00
CA ASP A 340 -26.74 15.60 9.20
C ASP A 340 -25.58 15.05 10.05
N ILE A 341 -24.94 14.02 9.53
CA ILE A 341 -23.67 13.51 10.04
C ILE A 341 -22.58 14.06 9.14
N GLU A 342 -21.88 15.06 9.66
CA GLU A 342 -20.73 15.64 8.98
C GLU A 342 -19.53 14.68 9.02
N ALA A 343 -18.58 14.86 8.11
CA ALA A 343 -17.39 14.02 8.07
C ALA A 343 -16.60 13.99 9.39
N TYR A 344 -16.57 15.10 10.12
CA TYR A 344 -15.94 15.21 11.45
C TYR A 344 -16.79 14.61 12.59
N ASP A 345 -18.06 14.30 12.36
CA ASP A 345 -18.96 13.69 13.34
C ASP A 345 -18.97 12.16 13.29
N TRP A 346 -18.65 11.59 12.12
CA TRP A 346 -18.78 10.18 11.86
C TRP A 346 -18.12 9.31 12.94
N SER A 347 -16.82 9.53 13.18
CA SER A 347 -16.05 8.70 14.13
C SER A 347 -16.60 8.79 15.54
N TYR A 348 -17.03 9.97 15.97
CA TYR A 348 -17.63 10.17 17.29
C TYR A 348 -18.92 9.37 17.45
N TYR A 349 -19.90 9.59 16.56
CA TYR A 349 -21.19 8.91 16.66
C TYR A 349 -21.10 7.41 16.37
N ALA A 350 -20.22 7.00 15.48
CA ALA A 350 -19.95 5.57 15.24
C ALA A 350 -19.37 4.89 16.49
N THR A 351 -18.45 5.54 17.22
CA THR A 351 -17.92 5.03 18.48
C THR A 351 -19.02 4.89 19.54
N GLN A 352 -19.86 5.94 19.69
CA GLN A 352 -21.00 5.92 20.61
C GLN A 352 -22.01 4.82 20.26
N LEU A 353 -22.31 4.64 18.96
CA LEU A 353 -23.26 3.62 18.50
C LEU A 353 -22.71 2.22 18.76
N ARG A 354 -21.42 1.99 18.47
CA ARG A 354 -20.76 0.69 18.76
C ARG A 354 -20.82 0.35 20.24
N ALA A 355 -20.59 1.32 21.11
CA ALA A 355 -20.70 1.10 22.56
C ALA A 355 -22.15 0.75 22.98
N ARG A 356 -23.17 1.44 22.44
CA ARG A 356 -24.57 1.27 22.82
C ARG A 356 -25.22 0.00 22.25
N GLU A 357 -25.02 -0.25 20.95
CA GLU A 357 -25.75 -1.33 20.25
C GLU A 357 -25.00 -2.64 20.20
N TYR A 358 -23.66 -2.60 20.21
CA TYR A 358 -22.82 -3.81 20.13
C TYR A 358 -22.14 -4.16 21.46
N ALA A 359 -22.34 -3.34 22.50
CA ALA A 359 -21.65 -3.47 23.79
C ALA A 359 -20.11 -3.51 23.62
N LEU A 360 -19.59 -2.76 22.63
CA LEU A 360 -18.17 -2.69 22.32
C LEU A 360 -17.60 -1.37 22.86
N ASN A 361 -16.94 -1.43 24.01
CA ASN A 361 -16.18 -0.32 24.54
C ASN A 361 -14.76 -0.35 23.92
N ALA A 362 -14.46 0.64 23.08
CA ALA A 362 -13.18 0.72 22.38
C ALA A 362 -12.00 0.88 23.35
N THR A 363 -12.18 1.64 24.45
CA THR A 363 -11.16 1.81 25.48
C THR A 363 -10.89 0.49 26.21
N GLU A 364 -11.93 -0.25 26.59
CA GLU A 364 -11.75 -1.57 27.22
C GLU A 364 -11.10 -2.57 26.26
N LEU A 365 -11.52 -2.55 25.00
CA LEU A 365 -10.94 -3.41 23.95
C LEU A 365 -9.46 -3.14 23.76
N SER A 366 -9.02 -1.88 23.79
CA SER A 366 -7.61 -1.51 23.60
C SER A 366 -6.69 -2.10 24.67
N HIS A 367 -7.17 -2.28 25.91
CA HIS A 367 -6.39 -2.91 26.99
C HIS A 367 -5.93 -4.35 26.69
N TYR A 368 -6.48 -5.01 25.65
CA TYR A 368 -6.04 -6.33 25.20
C TYR A 368 -4.90 -6.26 24.19
N PHE A 369 -4.55 -5.09 23.67
CA PHE A 369 -3.58 -4.95 22.60
C PHE A 369 -2.41 -4.06 23.03
N ARG A 370 -1.31 -4.68 23.47
CA ARG A 370 -0.01 -4.04 23.59
C ARG A 370 0.85 -4.37 22.38
N TYR A 371 1.70 -3.43 21.98
CA TYR A 371 2.56 -3.61 20.80
C TYR A 371 3.34 -4.93 20.85
N GLU A 372 3.98 -5.25 21.98
CA GLU A 372 4.80 -6.44 22.11
C GLU A 372 3.98 -7.72 21.88
N ASN A 373 2.77 -7.79 22.44
CA ASN A 373 1.88 -8.93 22.27
C ASN A 373 1.34 -9.02 20.86
N ALA A 374 0.95 -7.87 20.24
CA ALA A 374 0.49 -7.80 18.87
C ALA A 374 1.58 -8.24 17.90
N ARG A 375 2.83 -7.76 18.09
CA ARG A 375 3.99 -8.17 17.30
C ARG A 375 4.20 -9.69 17.35
N GLU A 376 4.27 -10.27 18.54
CA GLU A 376 4.41 -11.73 18.69
C GLU A 376 3.23 -12.49 18.06
N GLY A 377 2.02 -11.94 18.16
CA GLY A 377 0.82 -12.49 17.54
C GLY A 377 0.89 -12.49 16.02
N VAL A 378 1.26 -11.37 15.40
CA VAL A 378 1.42 -11.24 13.95
C VAL A 378 2.53 -12.16 13.43
N LEU A 379 3.70 -12.17 14.07
CA LEU A 379 4.80 -13.07 13.70
C LEU A 379 4.38 -14.54 13.80
N ARG A 380 3.64 -14.93 14.85
CA ARG A 380 3.14 -16.30 15.04
C ARG A 380 2.09 -16.67 13.99
N ALA A 381 1.16 -15.76 13.69
CA ALA A 381 0.15 -15.96 12.65
C ALA A 381 0.79 -16.18 11.29
N ALA A 382 1.74 -15.31 10.92
CA ALA A 382 2.48 -15.41 9.68
C ALA A 382 3.36 -16.67 9.62
N ALA A 383 4.02 -17.04 10.72
CA ALA A 383 4.80 -18.27 10.80
C ALA A 383 3.94 -19.52 10.52
N ARG A 384 2.73 -19.57 11.06
CA ARG A 384 1.78 -20.67 10.81
C ARG A 384 1.22 -20.63 9.38
N LEU A 385 0.78 -19.45 8.92
CA LEU A 385 0.13 -19.28 7.63
C LEU A 385 1.09 -19.55 6.46
N PHE A 386 2.33 -19.08 6.55
CA PHE A 386 3.29 -19.17 5.45
C PHE A 386 4.35 -20.28 5.65
N HIS A 387 4.25 -21.05 6.75
CA HIS A 387 5.26 -22.04 7.14
C HIS A 387 6.67 -21.44 7.25
N LEU A 388 6.78 -20.36 8.04
CA LEU A 388 8.01 -19.61 8.26
C LEU A 388 8.45 -19.69 9.73
N ARG A 389 9.72 -19.31 9.96
CA ARG A 389 10.29 -19.09 11.28
C ARG A 389 11.04 -17.76 11.27
N PHE A 390 10.82 -16.95 12.31
CA PHE A 390 11.45 -15.65 12.50
C PHE A 390 12.47 -15.74 13.62
N GLU A 391 13.69 -15.25 13.40
CA GLU A 391 14.74 -15.16 14.41
C GLU A 391 15.14 -13.71 14.63
N ARG A 392 14.90 -13.19 15.83
CA ARG A 392 15.35 -11.84 16.19
C ARG A 392 16.85 -11.74 16.15
N ARG A 393 17.36 -10.67 15.53
CA ARG A 393 18.80 -10.34 15.51
C ARG A 393 19.07 -9.13 16.36
N THR A 394 20.05 -9.23 17.24
CA THR A 394 20.55 -8.13 18.06
C THR A 394 21.91 -7.67 17.57
N GLY A 395 22.21 -6.38 17.71
CA GLY A 395 23.50 -5.82 17.31
C GLY A 395 23.67 -5.65 15.80
N VAL A 396 22.60 -5.78 15.01
CA VAL A 396 22.61 -5.41 13.59
C VAL A 396 22.47 -3.88 13.51
N PRO A 397 23.41 -3.18 12.85
CA PRO A 397 23.31 -1.74 12.65
C PRO A 397 22.06 -1.38 11.84
N THR A 398 21.32 -0.36 12.27
CA THR A 398 20.12 0.15 11.62
C THR A 398 20.14 1.69 11.66
N TRP A 399 19.21 2.34 11.00
CA TRP A 399 19.07 3.81 10.97
C TRP A 399 18.54 4.42 12.28
N HIS A 400 17.99 3.60 13.18
CA HIS A 400 17.49 4.04 14.48
C HIS A 400 17.47 2.88 15.47
N GLU A 401 17.78 3.13 16.75
CA GLU A 401 17.89 2.12 17.80
C GLU A 401 16.58 1.34 18.09
N ALA A 402 15.43 1.95 17.82
CA ALA A 402 14.13 1.31 18.00
C ALA A 402 13.76 0.34 16.87
N VAL A 403 14.55 0.23 15.81
CA VAL A 403 14.28 -0.69 14.71
C VAL A 403 14.63 -2.12 15.12
N GLU A 404 13.65 -3.00 15.07
CA GLU A 404 13.84 -4.43 15.33
C GLU A 404 14.17 -5.18 14.04
N VAL A 405 15.05 -6.16 14.12
CA VAL A 405 15.51 -6.94 12.96
C VAL A 405 15.23 -8.42 13.18
N TYR A 406 14.66 -9.07 12.14
CA TYR A 406 14.41 -10.50 12.13
C TYR A 406 14.91 -11.13 10.83
N ASP A 407 15.64 -12.22 10.93
CA ASP A 407 15.91 -13.10 9.80
C ASP A 407 14.76 -14.09 9.65
N VAL A 408 14.35 -14.32 8.40
CA VAL A 408 13.24 -15.19 8.04
C VAL A 408 13.77 -16.50 7.46
N PHE A 409 13.20 -17.62 7.88
CA PHE A 409 13.59 -18.97 7.45
C PHE A 409 12.35 -19.79 7.08
N TRP A 410 12.50 -20.78 6.21
CA TRP A 410 11.47 -21.80 6.07
C TRP A 410 11.38 -22.62 7.37
N ALA A 411 10.17 -22.96 7.79
CA ALA A 411 10.00 -23.88 8.93
C ALA A 411 10.43 -25.30 8.54
N SER A 412 11.25 -25.94 9.36
CA SER A 412 11.68 -27.33 9.18
C SER A 412 10.49 -28.27 9.37
N GLY A 413 10.18 -29.18 8.43
CA GLY A 413 9.23 -30.28 8.62
C GLY A 413 7.90 -30.22 7.87
N GLY A 414 7.77 -29.46 6.78
CA GLY A 414 6.62 -29.56 5.88
C GLY A 414 6.86 -30.57 4.77
N ASP A 415 6.40 -31.82 4.93
CA ASP A 415 6.20 -32.79 3.84
C ASP A 415 5.15 -32.23 2.88
N GLY A 416 5.61 -31.49 1.87
CA GLY A 416 4.80 -30.99 0.77
C GLY A 416 5.48 -31.35 -0.55
N GLY A 417 5.03 -32.46 -1.13
CA GLY A 417 5.59 -33.11 -2.30
C GLY A 417 5.85 -32.21 -3.51
N GLY A 418 7.01 -32.40 -4.11
CA GLY A 418 7.41 -31.85 -5.39
C GLY A 418 8.86 -31.39 -5.40
N GLY A 419 9.82 -32.32 -5.40
CA GLY A 419 11.09 -32.21 -6.07
C GLY A 419 12.04 -31.06 -5.70
N ASP A 420 12.41 -30.89 -4.43
CA ASP A 420 13.69 -30.30 -4.08
C ASP A 420 14.19 -30.92 -2.76
N SER A 421 14.63 -32.16 -2.84
CA SER A 421 15.31 -32.89 -1.75
C SER A 421 16.74 -32.39 -1.50
N ASP A 422 17.17 -31.28 -2.12
CA ASP A 422 18.48 -30.67 -1.94
C ASP A 422 18.51 -29.38 -1.11
N ALA A 423 17.35 -28.88 -0.64
CA ALA A 423 17.32 -27.87 0.43
C ALA A 423 17.43 -28.60 1.79
N GLY A 424 18.61 -29.07 2.12
CA GLY A 424 18.90 -29.76 3.36
C GLY A 424 18.40 -28.97 4.57
N GLY A 425 17.81 -29.67 5.54
CA GLY A 425 17.34 -29.15 6.83
C GLY A 425 18.45 -28.51 7.65
N GLY A 426 18.81 -27.30 7.32
CA GLY A 426 19.91 -26.48 7.82
C GLY A 426 20.13 -25.25 6.94
N GLY A 427 19.17 -24.91 6.09
CA GLY A 427 19.26 -23.80 5.14
C GLY A 427 19.41 -22.44 5.83
N GLY A 428 20.18 -21.53 5.19
CA GLY A 428 20.31 -20.13 5.61
C GLY A 428 18.99 -19.39 5.59
N PRO A 429 18.98 -18.10 5.99
CA PRO A 429 17.80 -17.25 5.92
C PRO A 429 17.31 -17.10 4.47
N ILE A 430 16.03 -16.97 4.32
CA ILE A 430 15.37 -16.67 3.04
C ILE A 430 15.18 -15.17 2.82
N GLY A 431 15.33 -14.35 3.85
CA GLY A 431 15.20 -12.91 3.80
C GLY A 431 15.35 -12.28 5.17
N ARG A 432 15.28 -10.95 5.21
CA ARG A 432 15.36 -10.16 6.43
C ARG A 432 14.24 -9.14 6.47
N ILE A 433 13.68 -8.91 7.65
CA ILE A 433 12.69 -7.87 7.88
C ILE A 433 13.16 -6.91 8.97
N TYR A 434 12.81 -5.64 8.77
CA TYR A 434 13.03 -4.55 9.72
C TYR A 434 11.67 -4.03 10.17
N LEU A 435 11.48 -3.85 11.48
CA LEU A 435 10.26 -3.33 12.05
C LEU A 435 10.56 -1.96 12.68
N ASP A 436 10.19 -0.89 11.98
CA ASP A 436 10.31 0.50 12.44
C ASP A 436 8.91 1.01 12.84
N MET A 437 8.50 0.69 14.06
CA MET A 437 7.07 0.64 14.41
C MET A 437 6.56 1.87 15.16
N HIS A 438 7.44 2.70 15.72
CA HIS A 438 7.03 3.78 16.63
C HIS A 438 7.21 5.18 16.02
N PRO A 439 6.40 6.17 16.43
CA PRO A 439 6.51 7.53 15.93
C PRO A 439 7.79 8.21 16.42
N ARG A 440 8.33 9.09 15.61
CA ARG A 440 9.38 10.05 15.97
C ARG A 440 9.28 11.28 15.06
N ALA A 441 10.03 12.34 15.42
CA ALA A 441 10.11 13.55 14.60
C ALA A 441 10.59 13.20 13.18
N ASP A 442 10.04 13.88 12.20
CA ASP A 442 10.38 13.79 10.77
C ASP A 442 10.30 12.40 10.13
N LYS A 443 9.69 11.42 10.80
CA LYS A 443 9.40 10.11 10.24
C LYS A 443 8.11 10.13 9.45
N TYR A 444 8.02 9.32 8.40
CA TYR A 444 6.81 9.03 7.63
C TYR A 444 5.59 8.81 8.55
N LYS A 445 4.51 9.55 8.31
CA LYS A 445 3.38 9.66 9.24
C LYS A 445 2.30 8.59 9.06
N HIS A 446 2.36 7.79 8.00
CA HIS A 446 1.43 6.69 7.74
C HIS A 446 2.08 5.33 8.06
N ALA A 447 1.37 4.23 7.76
CA ALA A 447 1.93 2.90 7.72
C ALA A 447 2.26 2.54 6.27
N ALA A 448 3.37 1.83 6.06
CA ALA A 448 3.71 1.26 4.77
C ALA A 448 4.82 0.19 4.88
N GLN A 449 4.79 -0.77 3.97
CA GLN A 449 5.93 -1.62 3.70
C GLN A 449 6.88 -0.92 2.71
N PHE A 450 8.17 -0.94 2.99
CA PHE A 450 9.24 -0.44 2.11
C PHE A 450 10.17 -1.58 1.70
N THR A 451 10.54 -1.61 0.42
CA THR A 451 11.61 -2.47 -0.06
C THR A 451 12.96 -1.93 0.41
N VAL A 452 13.75 -2.76 1.08
CA VAL A 452 15.16 -2.46 1.38
C VAL A 452 16.03 -3.04 0.27
N ARG A 453 15.70 -4.28 -0.15
CA ARG A 453 16.38 -4.99 -1.24
C ARG A 453 15.44 -6.01 -1.85
N ASP A 454 15.42 -6.12 -3.17
CA ASP A 454 14.73 -7.19 -3.89
C ASP A 454 15.52 -8.50 -3.82
N GLY A 455 14.82 -9.63 -3.88
CA GLY A 455 15.46 -10.94 -3.97
C GLY A 455 15.86 -11.28 -5.42
N VAL A 456 17.04 -11.86 -5.61
CA VAL A 456 17.49 -12.41 -6.90
C VAL A 456 18.26 -13.70 -6.65
N ALA A 457 17.82 -14.77 -7.27
CA ALA A 457 18.39 -16.12 -7.06
C ALA A 457 19.90 -16.15 -7.29
N GLY A 458 20.64 -16.60 -6.27
CA GLY A 458 22.10 -16.69 -6.33
C GLY A 458 22.85 -15.35 -6.25
N VAL A 459 22.16 -14.24 -6.13
CA VAL A 459 22.75 -12.87 -6.10
C VAL A 459 22.49 -12.20 -4.77
N GLN A 460 21.23 -12.07 -4.35
CA GLN A 460 20.85 -11.36 -3.13
C GLN A 460 19.52 -11.85 -2.55
N LEU A 461 19.42 -11.80 -1.22
CA LEU A 461 18.19 -12.10 -0.49
C LEU A 461 17.27 -10.88 -0.42
N PRO A 462 15.94 -11.09 -0.37
CA PRO A 462 15.00 -10.01 -0.16
C PRO A 462 15.11 -9.44 1.26
N GLU A 463 15.08 -8.12 1.37
CA GLU A 463 15.02 -7.38 2.62
C GLU A 463 13.88 -6.37 2.54
N GLY A 464 13.01 -6.34 3.55
CA GLY A 464 11.88 -5.42 3.61
C GLY A 464 11.74 -4.75 4.96
N CYS A 465 11.24 -3.53 4.98
CA CYS A 465 10.97 -2.77 6.19
C CYS A 465 9.47 -2.48 6.32
N LEU A 466 8.95 -2.63 7.52
CA LEU A 466 7.63 -2.20 7.90
C LEU A 466 7.75 -0.93 8.74
N VAL A 467 7.14 0.15 8.27
CA VAL A 467 7.12 1.46 8.93
C VAL A 467 5.70 1.74 9.41
N THR A 468 5.54 2.04 10.71
CA THR A 468 4.26 2.44 11.29
C THR A 468 4.46 3.53 12.34
N ASN A 469 3.36 3.97 12.99
CA ASN A 469 3.41 4.94 14.09
C ASN A 469 2.55 4.46 15.26
N PHE A 470 2.77 3.22 15.72
CA PHE A 470 2.07 2.66 16.87
C PHE A 470 2.58 3.23 18.19
N PRO A 471 1.73 3.32 19.24
CA PRO A 471 2.16 3.83 20.53
C PRO A 471 3.40 3.11 21.05
N LEU A 472 4.37 3.88 21.58
CA LEU A 472 5.55 3.31 22.26
C LEU A 472 5.16 2.75 23.61
N GLU A 473 4.24 3.43 24.30
CA GLU A 473 3.72 3.04 25.60
C GLU A 473 2.18 3.01 25.56
N GLY A 474 1.58 2.18 26.39
CA GLY A 474 0.12 2.06 26.49
C GLY A 474 -0.49 1.09 25.48
N PRO A 475 -1.81 1.07 25.39
CA PRO A 475 -2.55 0.15 24.52
C PRO A 475 -2.62 0.64 23.08
N MET A 476 -2.69 -0.32 22.17
CA MET A 476 -3.04 -0.09 20.76
C MET A 476 -4.55 -0.19 20.56
N GLU A 477 -5.08 0.55 19.60
CA GLU A 477 -6.42 0.30 19.12
C GLU A 477 -6.47 -0.94 18.21
N HIS A 478 -7.63 -1.63 18.17
CA HIS A 478 -7.82 -2.77 17.28
C HIS A 478 -7.55 -2.42 15.80
N SER A 479 -7.93 -1.22 15.36
CA SER A 479 -7.62 -0.73 14.01
C SER A 479 -6.12 -0.70 13.70
N GLN A 480 -5.28 -0.41 14.68
CA GLN A 480 -3.82 -0.45 14.53
C GLN A 480 -3.30 -1.89 14.43
N VAL A 481 -3.96 -2.83 15.13
CA VAL A 481 -3.66 -4.27 14.97
C VAL A 481 -4.03 -4.73 13.56
N THR A 482 -5.19 -4.31 13.02
CA THR A 482 -5.59 -4.58 11.64
C THR A 482 -4.57 -4.02 10.64
N THR A 483 -4.14 -2.76 10.82
CA THR A 483 -3.08 -2.15 9.99
C THR A 483 -1.78 -2.95 10.08
N PHE A 484 -1.43 -3.47 11.26
CA PHE A 484 -0.22 -4.29 11.40
C PHE A 484 -0.30 -5.58 10.56
N PHE A 485 -1.44 -6.28 10.58
CA PHE A 485 -1.66 -7.44 9.70
C PHE A 485 -1.59 -7.06 8.22
N HIS A 486 -2.20 -5.94 7.84
CA HIS A 486 -2.18 -5.41 6.47
C HIS A 486 -0.74 -5.23 5.97
N GLU A 487 0.03 -4.40 6.65
CA GLU A 487 1.41 -4.10 6.24
C GLU A 487 2.31 -5.35 6.30
N PHE A 488 2.03 -6.25 7.25
CA PHE A 488 2.73 -7.52 7.33
C PHE A 488 2.40 -8.44 6.16
N GLY A 489 1.21 -8.31 5.57
CA GLY A 489 0.82 -8.97 4.33
C GLY A 489 1.72 -8.58 3.16
N HIS A 490 1.96 -7.28 2.97
CA HIS A 490 2.92 -6.77 1.99
C HIS A 490 4.34 -7.28 2.26
N LEU A 491 4.78 -7.21 3.53
CA LEU A 491 6.11 -7.63 3.92
C LEU A 491 6.35 -9.11 3.63
N MET A 492 5.36 -9.98 3.91
CA MET A 492 5.45 -11.41 3.58
C MET A 492 5.38 -11.66 2.08
N HIS A 493 4.58 -10.91 1.33
CA HIS A 493 4.57 -10.97 -0.12
C HIS A 493 5.94 -10.59 -0.69
N HIS A 494 6.57 -9.52 -0.15
CA HIS A 494 7.92 -9.12 -0.56
C HIS A 494 8.97 -10.21 -0.28
N VAL A 495 9.00 -10.77 0.93
CA VAL A 495 10.00 -11.79 1.31
C VAL A 495 9.78 -13.11 0.56
N VAL A 496 8.54 -13.61 0.53
CA VAL A 496 8.21 -14.89 -0.12
C VAL A 496 8.29 -14.77 -1.64
N GLY A 497 7.77 -13.67 -2.22
CA GLY A 497 7.82 -13.37 -3.66
C GLY A 497 9.22 -13.02 -4.17
N GLY A 498 10.16 -12.72 -3.26
CA GLY A 498 11.57 -12.53 -3.59
C GLY A 498 12.36 -13.83 -3.68
N GLN A 499 11.75 -14.97 -3.34
CA GLN A 499 12.44 -16.25 -3.34
C GLN A 499 12.55 -16.87 -4.73
N GLY A 500 13.79 -17.22 -5.13
CA GLY A 500 14.03 -17.95 -6.38
C GLY A 500 13.79 -17.12 -7.64
N GLN A 501 13.59 -15.81 -7.55
CA GLN A 501 13.40 -14.95 -8.72
C GLN A 501 14.66 -14.84 -9.54
N ARG A 502 14.60 -15.25 -10.80
CA ARG A 502 15.70 -15.10 -11.75
C ARG A 502 15.98 -13.65 -12.10
N TRP A 503 14.92 -12.82 -12.16
CA TRP A 503 14.96 -11.42 -12.55
C TRP A 503 14.48 -10.53 -11.41
N LYS A 504 15.24 -9.47 -11.10
CA LYS A 504 14.87 -8.48 -10.08
C LYS A 504 13.47 -7.89 -10.34
N LEU A 505 13.13 -7.63 -11.61
CA LEU A 505 11.83 -7.07 -12.01
C LEU A 505 10.62 -7.86 -11.49
N PHE A 506 10.76 -9.17 -11.25
CA PHE A 506 9.67 -10.01 -10.78
C PHE A 506 9.71 -10.31 -9.28
N SER A 507 10.66 -9.69 -8.57
CA SER A 507 10.86 -9.93 -7.15
C SER A 507 9.79 -9.27 -6.28
N GLY A 508 9.41 -9.95 -5.22
CA GLY A 508 8.57 -9.37 -4.17
C GLY A 508 7.16 -9.05 -4.63
N VAL A 509 6.72 -7.82 -4.38
CA VAL A 509 5.38 -7.31 -4.69
C VAL A 509 5.24 -6.80 -6.13
N ALA A 510 6.11 -7.20 -7.03
CA ALA A 510 6.18 -6.71 -8.42
C ALA A 510 5.08 -7.28 -9.34
N THR A 511 3.86 -7.36 -8.84
CA THR A 511 2.64 -7.71 -9.57
C THR A 511 2.00 -6.48 -10.23
N GLU A 512 0.90 -6.65 -10.95
CA GLU A 512 0.07 -5.52 -11.35
C GLU A 512 -0.35 -4.70 -10.14
N TRP A 513 -0.21 -3.36 -10.20
CA TRP A 513 -0.37 -2.48 -9.04
C TRP A 513 -1.79 -2.54 -8.42
N ASP A 514 -2.81 -2.87 -9.21
CA ASP A 514 -4.16 -3.06 -8.71
C ASP A 514 -4.43 -4.48 -8.13
N PHE A 515 -3.38 -5.31 -8.02
CA PHE A 515 -3.38 -6.54 -7.24
C PHE A 515 -2.60 -6.41 -5.93
N VAL A 516 -1.70 -5.44 -5.82
CA VAL A 516 -0.72 -5.36 -4.72
C VAL A 516 -1.35 -5.36 -3.33
N GLU A 517 -2.55 -4.77 -3.19
CA GLU A 517 -3.29 -4.70 -1.92
C GLU A 517 -4.09 -5.98 -1.60
N ALA A 518 -4.24 -6.91 -2.54
CA ALA A 518 -5.08 -8.08 -2.29
C ALA A 518 -4.51 -9.04 -1.22
N PRO A 519 -3.20 -9.35 -1.18
CA PRO A 519 -2.61 -10.13 -0.10
C PRO A 519 -2.64 -9.44 1.26
N SER A 520 -2.45 -8.13 1.32
CA SER A 520 -2.46 -7.34 2.56
C SER A 520 -3.87 -7.23 3.14
N GLN A 521 -4.86 -6.86 2.33
CA GLN A 521 -6.26 -6.79 2.74
C GLN A 521 -6.81 -8.16 3.15
N MET A 522 -6.41 -9.23 2.47
CA MET A 522 -6.79 -10.57 2.90
C MET A 522 -6.29 -10.88 4.31
N LEU A 523 -5.06 -10.48 4.67
CA LEU A 523 -4.46 -10.78 5.97
C LEU A 523 -5.13 -9.99 7.13
N GLU A 524 -5.84 -8.89 6.86
CA GLU A 524 -6.63 -8.15 7.85
C GLU A 524 -7.68 -9.04 8.55
N GLU A 525 -8.21 -10.03 7.85
CA GLU A 525 -9.24 -10.92 8.41
C GLU A 525 -8.72 -11.78 9.58
N TRP A 526 -7.40 -12.02 9.67
CA TRP A 526 -6.78 -12.67 10.84
C TRP A 526 -6.84 -11.78 12.08
N ALA A 527 -6.94 -10.45 11.94
CA ALA A 527 -7.20 -9.54 13.06
C ALA A 527 -8.65 -9.62 13.61
N LEU A 528 -9.52 -10.41 12.98
CA LEU A 528 -10.86 -10.71 13.45
C LEU A 528 -11.04 -12.20 13.80
N ASP A 529 -10.05 -13.04 13.50
CA ASP A 529 -10.13 -14.47 13.80
C ASP A 529 -9.97 -14.77 15.30
N GLU A 530 -10.85 -15.63 15.85
CA GLU A 530 -10.85 -15.94 17.29
C GLU A 530 -9.58 -16.65 17.72
N GLU A 531 -9.14 -17.66 16.97
CA GLU A 531 -7.93 -18.41 17.29
C GLU A 531 -6.71 -17.50 17.29
N THR A 532 -6.60 -16.64 16.28
CA THR A 532 -5.53 -15.67 16.15
C THR A 532 -5.52 -14.69 17.31
N LEU A 533 -6.61 -13.97 17.54
CA LEU A 533 -6.67 -12.92 18.57
C LEU A 533 -6.46 -13.51 19.97
N ARG A 534 -7.09 -14.63 20.30
CA ARG A 534 -6.91 -15.26 21.62
C ARG A 534 -5.51 -15.81 21.86
N SER A 535 -4.70 -15.96 20.82
CA SER A 535 -3.30 -16.37 20.96
C SER A 535 -2.39 -15.29 21.54
N PHE A 536 -2.77 -14.02 21.45
CA PHE A 536 -1.90 -12.89 21.88
C PHE A 536 -2.64 -11.75 22.59
N ALA A 537 -3.93 -11.54 22.32
CA ALA A 537 -4.69 -10.45 22.91
C ALA A 537 -4.96 -10.75 24.40
N THR A 538 -4.17 -10.15 25.27
CA THR A 538 -4.24 -10.34 26.72
C THR A 538 -4.36 -8.98 27.41
N HIS A 539 -5.25 -8.91 28.40
CA HIS A 539 -5.50 -7.68 29.16
C HIS A 539 -4.24 -7.21 29.91
N ASP A 540 -3.85 -6.00 29.75
CA ASP A 540 -2.61 -5.39 30.24
C ASP A 540 -2.44 -5.45 31.75
N ALA A 541 -3.54 -5.30 32.54
CA ALA A 541 -3.51 -5.33 33.99
C ALA A 541 -3.65 -6.75 34.57
N THR A 542 -4.37 -7.67 33.89
CA THR A 542 -4.71 -8.99 34.46
C THR A 542 -4.01 -10.15 33.78
N GLY A 543 -3.47 -9.96 32.56
CA GLY A 543 -2.92 -11.03 31.73
C GLY A 543 -3.98 -12.00 31.17
N ALA A 544 -5.26 -11.77 31.44
CA ALA A 544 -6.33 -12.65 30.95
C ALA A 544 -6.52 -12.52 29.41
N PRO A 545 -6.72 -13.62 28.71
CA PRO A 545 -6.99 -13.56 27.27
C PRO A 545 -8.31 -12.87 26.99
N ILE A 546 -8.44 -12.25 25.80
CA ILE A 546 -9.65 -11.56 25.38
C ILE A 546 -10.87 -12.49 25.44
N PRO A 547 -12.01 -12.06 26.08
CA PRO A 547 -13.22 -12.86 26.20
C PRO A 547 -13.87 -13.12 24.83
N ARG A 548 -14.49 -14.31 24.69
CA ARG A 548 -15.21 -14.66 23.45
C ARG A 548 -16.38 -13.73 23.16
N GLU A 549 -17.05 -13.27 24.21
CA GLU A 549 -18.18 -12.33 24.13
C GLU A 549 -17.72 -10.98 23.53
N LEU A 550 -16.53 -10.50 23.92
CA LEU A 550 -15.95 -9.26 23.39
C LEU A 550 -15.53 -9.43 21.94
N LEU A 551 -14.98 -10.60 21.56
CA LEU A 551 -14.65 -10.92 20.15
C LEU A 551 -15.92 -11.03 19.30
N ALA A 552 -16.98 -11.63 19.81
CA ALA A 552 -18.25 -11.69 19.10
C ALA A 552 -18.87 -10.28 18.91
N ALA A 553 -18.74 -9.41 19.92
CA ALA A 553 -19.15 -8.02 19.82
C ALA A 553 -18.31 -7.26 18.78
N LEU A 554 -16.98 -7.44 18.77
CA LEU A 554 -16.06 -6.87 17.80
C LEU A 554 -16.43 -7.25 16.36
N ARG A 555 -16.63 -8.54 16.10
CA ARG A 555 -17.04 -9.04 14.76
C ARG A 555 -18.37 -8.44 14.30
N ARG A 556 -19.37 -8.37 15.16
CA ARG A 556 -20.66 -7.74 14.83
C ARG A 556 -20.48 -6.24 14.55
N ALA A 557 -19.66 -5.56 15.35
CA ALA A 557 -19.41 -4.13 15.18
C ALA A 557 -18.54 -3.80 13.94
N ALA A 558 -17.74 -4.74 13.45
CA ALA A 558 -16.90 -4.58 12.26
C ALA A 558 -17.70 -4.46 10.95
N VAL A 559 -18.94 -4.94 10.94
CA VAL A 559 -19.83 -4.80 9.78
C VAL A 559 -20.39 -3.37 9.69
N PHE A 560 -20.70 -2.75 10.84
CA PHE A 560 -21.25 -1.41 10.89
C PHE A 560 -20.23 -0.36 10.41
N GLY A 561 -20.64 0.47 9.48
CA GLY A 561 -19.82 1.51 8.86
C GLY A 561 -19.11 1.05 7.59
N ARG A 562 -19.23 -0.22 7.22
CA ARG A 562 -18.57 -0.77 6.02
C ARG A 562 -19.10 -0.13 4.74
N ALA A 563 -20.42 0.06 4.63
CA ALA A 563 -21.02 0.67 3.45
C ALA A 563 -20.64 2.15 3.31
N VAL A 564 -20.66 2.90 4.42
CA VAL A 564 -20.21 4.30 4.46
C VAL A 564 -18.71 4.40 4.12
N SER A 565 -17.86 3.56 4.71
CA SER A 565 -16.43 3.54 4.43
C SER A 565 -16.16 3.22 2.95
N THR A 566 -16.84 2.22 2.38
CA THR A 566 -16.70 1.87 0.96
C THR A 566 -17.10 3.02 0.05
N ARG A 567 -18.20 3.74 0.33
CA ARG A 567 -18.56 4.93 -0.46
C ARG A 567 -17.49 6.01 -0.38
N GLN A 568 -16.92 6.23 0.79
CA GLN A 568 -15.81 7.18 0.94
C GLN A 568 -14.59 6.78 0.12
N GLN A 569 -14.26 5.47 0.05
CA GLN A 569 -13.20 4.96 -0.81
C GLN A 569 -13.54 5.18 -2.30
N MET A 570 -14.81 5.01 -2.70
CA MET A 570 -15.24 5.30 -4.08
C MET A 570 -15.16 6.78 -4.42
N TYR A 571 -15.43 7.68 -3.48
CA TYR A 571 -15.17 9.10 -3.65
C TYR A 571 -13.67 9.37 -3.95
N TYR A 572 -12.77 8.82 -3.14
CA TYR A 572 -11.32 8.99 -3.35
C TYR A 572 -10.87 8.40 -4.69
N ALA A 573 -11.39 7.23 -5.06
CA ALA A 573 -11.10 6.60 -6.35
C ALA A 573 -11.60 7.44 -7.53
N GLN A 574 -12.79 8.04 -7.42
CA GLN A 574 -13.33 8.91 -8.45
C GLN A 574 -12.53 10.22 -8.54
N VAL A 575 -12.10 10.82 -7.43
CA VAL A 575 -11.23 12.01 -7.46
C VAL A 575 -9.92 11.68 -8.17
N SER A 576 -9.26 10.60 -7.78
CA SER A 576 -8.02 10.13 -8.41
C SER A 576 -8.21 9.93 -9.93
N LEU A 577 -9.24 9.20 -10.34
CA LEU A 577 -9.51 8.87 -11.72
C LEU A 577 -9.90 10.10 -12.55
N GLN A 578 -10.86 10.90 -12.08
CA GLN A 578 -11.43 12.02 -12.84
C GLN A 578 -10.46 13.19 -12.99
N LEU A 579 -9.59 13.46 -12.01
CA LEU A 579 -8.53 14.46 -12.15
C LEU A 579 -7.52 14.09 -13.26
N HIS A 580 -7.37 12.79 -13.59
CA HIS A 580 -6.47 12.32 -14.63
C HIS A 580 -7.18 11.95 -15.96
N MET A 581 -8.51 12.01 -15.99
CA MET A 581 -9.31 11.87 -17.23
C MET A 581 -9.68 13.22 -17.85
N ARG A 582 -9.76 14.28 -17.05
CA ARG A 582 -10.11 15.63 -17.48
C ARG A 582 -8.86 16.38 -17.93
N ASP A 583 -9.02 17.27 -18.91
CA ASP A 583 -7.95 18.16 -19.38
C ASP A 583 -7.71 19.30 -18.35
N PRO A 584 -6.57 19.32 -17.66
CA PRO A 584 -6.28 20.32 -16.64
C PRO A 584 -5.80 21.67 -17.24
N THR A 585 -5.59 21.75 -18.57
CA THR A 585 -5.15 22.96 -19.25
C THR A 585 -6.31 23.86 -19.72
N VAL A 586 -7.55 23.36 -19.60
CA VAL A 586 -8.74 24.13 -19.97
C VAL A 586 -8.90 25.33 -19.01
N PRO A 587 -9.12 26.54 -19.53
CA PRO A 587 -9.34 27.71 -18.69
C PRO A 587 -10.46 27.50 -17.67
N GLY A 588 -10.16 27.73 -16.40
CA GLY A 588 -11.11 27.52 -15.30
C GLY A 588 -11.14 26.10 -14.72
N PHE A 589 -10.23 25.22 -15.14
CA PHE A 589 -10.04 23.96 -14.43
C PHE A 589 -9.60 24.22 -12.99
N ASP A 590 -10.26 23.55 -12.04
CA ASP A 590 -9.97 23.64 -10.62
C ASP A 590 -10.15 22.26 -9.99
N ALA A 591 -9.05 21.68 -9.48
CA ALA A 591 -9.05 20.37 -8.86
C ALA A 591 -9.94 20.29 -7.60
N GLU A 592 -10.07 21.39 -6.85
CA GLU A 592 -10.96 21.46 -5.68
C GLU A 592 -12.42 21.46 -6.11
N ALA A 593 -12.77 22.18 -7.18
CA ALA A 593 -14.13 22.17 -7.75
C ALA A 593 -14.52 20.78 -8.27
N VAL A 594 -13.59 20.07 -8.94
CA VAL A 594 -13.80 18.67 -9.37
C VAL A 594 -14.02 17.76 -8.16
N ALA A 595 -13.20 17.89 -7.12
CA ALA A 595 -13.37 17.09 -5.91
C ALA A 595 -14.71 17.38 -5.20
N ALA A 596 -15.15 18.65 -5.16
CA ALA A 596 -16.45 19.03 -4.60
C ALA A 596 -17.63 18.48 -5.40
N GLU A 597 -17.59 18.51 -6.74
CA GLU A 597 -18.57 17.87 -7.63
C GLU A 597 -18.71 16.37 -7.32
N LEU A 598 -17.56 15.68 -7.21
CA LEU A 598 -17.51 14.26 -6.92
C LEU A 598 -17.94 13.92 -5.49
N ALA A 599 -17.68 14.80 -4.52
CA ALA A 599 -18.16 14.62 -3.15
C ALA A 599 -19.69 14.61 -3.11
N ALA A 600 -20.35 15.49 -3.84
CA ALA A 600 -21.81 15.51 -3.91
C ALA A 600 -22.41 14.21 -4.50
N ALA A 601 -21.68 13.51 -5.38
CA ALA A 601 -22.15 12.28 -6.01
C ALA A 601 -21.79 11.00 -5.24
N PHE A 602 -20.61 10.95 -4.65
CA PHE A 602 -20.02 9.73 -4.11
C PHE A 602 -19.80 9.74 -2.60
N SER A 603 -19.51 10.91 -1.98
CA SER A 603 -19.27 10.97 -0.55
C SER A 603 -20.52 10.58 0.24
N PRO A 604 -20.39 9.83 1.33
CA PRO A 604 -21.50 9.57 2.25
C PRO A 604 -21.82 10.77 3.15
N TYR A 605 -20.97 11.80 3.13
CA TYR A 605 -21.10 12.99 3.98
C TYR A 605 -21.56 14.21 3.18
N PRO A 606 -22.27 15.15 3.84
CA PRO A 606 -22.54 16.44 3.22
C PRO A 606 -21.25 17.11 2.73
N PRO A 607 -21.30 17.90 1.64
CA PRO A 607 -20.15 18.68 1.20
C PRO A 607 -19.67 19.61 2.32
N VAL A 608 -18.41 19.47 2.68
CA VAL A 608 -17.75 20.32 3.68
C VAL A 608 -17.35 21.62 3.00
N GLY A 609 -18.22 22.64 3.09
CA GLY A 609 -18.00 23.91 2.38
C GLY A 609 -16.77 24.67 2.85
N GLY A 610 -15.86 25.01 1.95
CA GLY A 610 -14.93 26.14 1.96
C GLY A 610 -13.84 26.22 3.05
N PHE A 611 -13.75 25.27 3.98
CA PHE A 611 -12.74 25.30 5.05
C PHE A 611 -11.75 24.13 5.03
N THR A 612 -11.73 23.36 3.95
CA THR A 612 -10.81 22.26 3.75
C THR A 612 -10.20 22.30 2.36
N HIS A 613 -8.99 21.83 2.23
CA HIS A 613 -8.25 21.71 0.97
C HIS A 613 -7.87 20.23 0.74
N PHE A 614 -8.88 19.37 0.55
CA PHE A 614 -8.70 17.92 0.50
C PHE A 614 -7.64 17.50 -0.52
N VAL A 615 -7.65 18.03 -1.74
CA VAL A 615 -6.72 17.61 -2.81
C VAL A 615 -5.26 18.02 -2.53
N ALA A 616 -5.04 19.10 -1.75
CA ALA A 616 -3.71 19.48 -1.29
C ALA A 616 -3.13 18.53 -0.24
N ASN A 617 -4.01 17.78 0.44
CA ASN A 617 -3.68 16.82 1.49
C ASN A 617 -3.75 15.36 1.01
N PHE A 618 -4.15 15.13 -0.24
CA PHE A 618 -4.35 13.79 -0.76
C PHE A 618 -3.07 13.25 -1.42
N GLY A 619 -2.09 12.83 -0.60
CA GLY A 619 -0.77 12.36 -1.04
C GLY A 619 -0.83 11.20 -2.05
N HIS A 620 -1.87 10.37 -2.02
CA HIS A 620 -2.08 9.29 -3.00
C HIS A 620 -2.12 9.78 -4.46
N LEU A 621 -2.50 11.05 -4.70
CA LEU A 621 -2.45 11.62 -6.06
C LEU A 621 -1.04 11.64 -6.64
N MET A 622 0.00 11.58 -5.81
CA MET A 622 1.39 11.50 -6.28
C MET A 622 1.76 10.06 -6.66
N GLY A 623 1.78 9.13 -5.74
CA GLY A 623 2.22 7.75 -5.97
C GLY A 623 1.19 6.87 -6.70
N TYR A 624 -0.09 6.97 -6.35
CA TYR A 624 -1.16 6.19 -7.00
C TYR A 624 -1.75 6.88 -8.22
N SER A 625 -1.48 8.18 -8.43
CA SER A 625 -1.97 8.95 -9.59
C SER A 625 -3.47 8.72 -9.88
N ALA A 626 -3.79 8.04 -10.98
CA ALA A 626 -5.14 7.72 -11.46
C ALA A 626 -5.72 6.39 -10.95
N ILE A 627 -4.98 5.65 -10.10
CA ILE A 627 -5.30 4.24 -9.81
C ILE A 627 -5.72 3.96 -8.36
N TYR A 628 -6.26 4.94 -7.63
CA TYR A 628 -6.75 4.74 -6.27
C TYR A 628 -7.86 3.67 -6.15
N TYR A 629 -8.57 3.37 -7.25
CA TYR A 629 -9.55 2.29 -7.29
C TYR A 629 -8.96 0.93 -6.87
N THR A 630 -7.65 0.79 -6.91
CA THR A 630 -6.91 -0.44 -6.58
C THR A 630 -7.32 -1.02 -5.22
N TYR A 631 -7.55 -0.17 -4.21
CA TYR A 631 -7.95 -0.62 -2.88
C TYR A 631 -9.24 -1.44 -2.89
N MET A 632 -10.26 -0.99 -3.59
CA MET A 632 -11.53 -1.72 -3.66
C MET A 632 -11.49 -2.86 -4.67
N TRP A 633 -10.69 -2.73 -5.74
CA TRP A 633 -10.46 -3.81 -6.69
C TRP A 633 -9.73 -4.97 -6.02
N SER A 634 -8.67 -4.66 -5.29
CA SER A 634 -7.91 -5.64 -4.49
C SER A 634 -8.74 -6.23 -3.36
N GLU A 635 -9.63 -5.45 -2.71
CA GLU A 635 -10.56 -5.96 -1.70
C GLU A 635 -11.50 -7.02 -2.30
N ALA A 636 -12.02 -6.79 -3.51
CA ALA A 636 -12.83 -7.79 -4.19
C ALA A 636 -12.06 -9.10 -4.42
N ILE A 637 -10.78 -8.99 -4.78
CA ILE A 637 -9.88 -10.14 -4.96
C ILE A 637 -9.57 -10.81 -3.62
N ALA A 638 -9.26 -10.03 -2.57
CA ALA A 638 -8.98 -10.52 -1.22
C ALA A 638 -10.15 -11.33 -0.68
N GLN A 639 -11.38 -10.82 -0.82
CA GLN A 639 -12.59 -11.54 -0.41
C GLN A 639 -12.83 -12.83 -1.22
N ALA A 640 -12.44 -12.88 -2.50
CA ALA A 640 -12.48 -14.10 -3.29
C ALA A 640 -11.43 -15.11 -2.80
N MET A 641 -10.17 -14.67 -2.58
CA MET A 641 -9.08 -15.53 -2.07
C MET A 641 -9.34 -16.04 -0.65
N LEU A 642 -10.12 -15.32 0.14
CA LEU A 642 -10.47 -15.72 1.50
C LEU A 642 -11.47 -16.89 1.54
N GLN A 643 -12.26 -17.12 0.46
CA GLN A 643 -13.29 -18.17 0.47
C GLN A 643 -12.73 -19.59 0.71
N PRO A 644 -11.60 -20.03 0.14
CA PRO A 644 -10.97 -21.30 0.51
C PRO A 644 -10.64 -21.41 2.00
N PHE A 645 -10.11 -20.34 2.61
CA PHE A 645 -9.77 -20.30 4.04
C PHE A 645 -11.01 -20.34 4.93
N LYS A 646 -12.09 -19.63 4.58
CA LYS A 646 -13.36 -19.71 5.32
C LYS A 646 -13.96 -21.11 5.31
N ARG A 647 -13.77 -21.87 4.24
CA ARG A 647 -14.25 -23.27 4.15
C ARG A 647 -13.37 -24.28 4.87
N ALA A 648 -12.04 -24.13 4.79
CA ALA A 648 -11.09 -25.12 5.31
C ALA A 648 -10.59 -24.79 6.73
N GLY A 649 -10.67 -23.51 7.13
CA GLY A 649 -10.07 -22.95 8.35
C GLY A 649 -8.90 -22.03 8.03
N PHE A 650 -8.75 -20.97 8.83
CA PHE A 650 -7.77 -19.90 8.61
C PHE A 650 -6.30 -20.39 8.65
N TYR A 651 -6.05 -21.55 9.26
CA TYR A 651 -4.73 -22.16 9.36
C TYR A 651 -4.66 -23.57 8.77
N ASP A 652 -5.58 -23.92 7.84
CA ASP A 652 -5.48 -25.18 7.10
C ASP A 652 -4.18 -25.23 6.31
N PRO A 653 -3.29 -26.21 6.57
CA PRO A 653 -1.96 -26.24 5.97
C PRO A 653 -1.99 -26.36 4.44
N SER A 654 -2.97 -27.11 3.90
CA SER A 654 -3.09 -27.30 2.44
C SER A 654 -3.46 -25.99 1.74
N THR A 655 -4.45 -25.26 2.28
CA THR A 655 -4.87 -23.96 1.73
C THR A 655 -3.75 -22.92 1.87
N SER A 656 -3.09 -22.88 3.03
CA SER A 656 -2.00 -21.97 3.35
C SER A 656 -0.80 -22.16 2.41
N LEU A 657 -0.36 -23.40 2.20
CA LEU A 657 0.74 -23.69 1.27
C LEU A 657 0.39 -23.35 -0.18
N ARG A 658 -0.83 -23.71 -0.62
CA ARG A 658 -1.29 -23.32 -1.96
C ARG A 658 -1.31 -21.80 -2.14
N TYR A 659 -1.80 -21.06 -1.16
CA TYR A 659 -1.79 -19.60 -1.21
C TYR A 659 -0.36 -19.06 -1.30
N ARG A 660 0.52 -19.51 -0.41
CA ARG A 660 1.94 -19.12 -0.42
C ARG A 660 2.60 -19.40 -1.77
N ASP A 661 2.44 -20.62 -2.30
CA ASP A 661 3.21 -21.09 -3.46
C ASP A 661 2.60 -20.68 -4.80
N LEU A 662 1.27 -20.49 -4.90
CA LEU A 662 0.60 -20.14 -6.14
C LEU A 662 0.32 -18.63 -6.28
N VAL A 663 0.25 -17.89 -5.16
CA VAL A 663 -0.09 -16.44 -5.18
C VAL A 663 1.12 -15.59 -4.81
N LEU A 664 1.78 -15.86 -3.67
CA LEU A 664 2.86 -14.99 -3.17
C LEU A 664 4.20 -15.29 -3.83
N ARG A 665 4.60 -16.57 -3.84
CA ARG A 665 5.94 -16.99 -4.28
C ARG A 665 6.28 -16.62 -5.73
N PRO A 666 5.33 -16.62 -6.68
CA PRO A 666 5.64 -16.21 -8.04
C PRO A 666 6.01 -14.72 -8.18
N GLY A 667 5.66 -13.85 -7.22
CA GLY A 667 5.85 -12.41 -7.37
C GLY A 667 5.24 -11.91 -8.68
N GLY A 668 6.00 -11.13 -9.46
CA GLY A 668 5.58 -10.62 -10.78
C GLY A 668 5.83 -11.56 -11.95
N ALA A 669 6.34 -12.78 -11.72
CA ALA A 669 6.70 -13.74 -12.78
C ALA A 669 5.50 -14.19 -13.64
N LEU A 670 4.29 -14.15 -13.07
CA LEU A 670 3.04 -14.46 -13.76
C LEU A 670 2.06 -13.28 -13.66
N PRO A 671 1.13 -13.13 -14.62
CA PRO A 671 0.04 -12.17 -14.47
C PRO A 671 -0.81 -12.51 -13.24
N ALA A 672 -1.26 -11.49 -12.49
CA ALA A 672 -2.06 -11.68 -11.28
C ALA A 672 -3.35 -12.48 -11.53
N ALA A 673 -4.00 -12.30 -12.67
CA ALA A 673 -5.15 -13.10 -13.07
C ALA A 673 -4.83 -14.61 -13.14
N SER A 674 -3.62 -14.99 -13.59
CA SER A 674 -3.16 -16.38 -13.63
C SER A 674 -2.88 -16.92 -12.23
N LEU A 675 -2.32 -16.10 -11.33
CA LEU A 675 -2.11 -16.46 -9.93
C LEU A 675 -3.44 -16.80 -9.25
N LEU A 676 -4.43 -15.92 -9.43
CA LEU A 676 -5.79 -16.11 -8.89
C LEU A 676 -6.47 -17.37 -9.42
N TYR A 677 -6.43 -17.58 -10.74
CA TYR A 677 -7.01 -18.78 -11.35
C TYR A 677 -6.36 -20.06 -10.80
N SER A 678 -5.03 -20.07 -10.66
CA SER A 678 -4.29 -21.22 -10.11
C SER A 678 -4.68 -21.54 -8.66
N PHE A 679 -4.94 -20.52 -7.85
CA PHE A 679 -5.33 -20.68 -6.47
C PHE A 679 -6.82 -21.02 -6.30
N LEU A 680 -7.72 -20.31 -7.00
CA LEU A 680 -9.16 -20.45 -6.87
C LEU A 680 -9.72 -21.64 -7.64
N GLY A 681 -9.10 -22.01 -8.77
CA GLY A 681 -9.60 -23.00 -9.72
C GLY A 681 -10.68 -22.46 -10.66
N GLU A 682 -11.05 -21.19 -10.52
CA GLU A 682 -12.05 -20.47 -11.30
C GLU A 682 -11.70 -18.96 -11.36
N PRO A 683 -12.25 -18.21 -12.33
CA PRO A 683 -12.08 -16.77 -12.35
C PRO A 683 -12.63 -16.12 -11.07
N PRO A 684 -11.98 -15.07 -10.50
CA PRO A 684 -12.53 -14.35 -9.37
C PRO A 684 -13.87 -13.71 -9.72
N SER A 685 -14.83 -13.78 -8.81
CA SER A 685 -16.16 -13.19 -8.96
C SER A 685 -16.37 -12.07 -7.93
N LEU A 686 -17.18 -11.07 -8.28
CA LEU A 686 -17.59 -10.01 -7.35
C LEU A 686 -18.60 -10.48 -6.28
N ASP A 687 -19.05 -11.73 -6.34
CA ASP A 687 -20.05 -12.24 -5.39
C ASP A 687 -19.53 -12.27 -3.94
N ALA A 688 -18.22 -12.52 -3.78
CA ALA A 688 -17.58 -12.47 -2.46
C ALA A 688 -17.58 -11.04 -1.90
N LEU A 689 -17.24 -10.05 -2.72
CA LEU A 689 -17.34 -8.63 -2.35
C LEU A 689 -18.78 -8.23 -1.99
N HIS A 690 -19.76 -8.66 -2.79
CA HIS A 690 -21.18 -8.36 -2.54
C HIS A 690 -21.66 -8.95 -1.21
N ARG A 691 -21.26 -10.19 -0.86
CA ARG A 691 -21.54 -10.78 0.45
C ARG A 691 -20.88 -9.98 1.57
N TRP A 692 -19.60 -9.68 1.42
CA TRP A 692 -18.85 -8.92 2.40
C TRP A 692 -19.46 -7.53 2.66
N LEU A 693 -19.86 -6.79 1.62
CA LEU A 693 -20.53 -5.49 1.74
C LEU A 693 -21.88 -5.55 2.49
N ARG A 694 -22.57 -6.69 2.46
CA ARG A 694 -23.85 -6.91 3.16
C ARG A 694 -23.66 -7.51 4.55
N GLY A 695 -22.43 -7.65 5.03
CA GLY A 695 -22.16 -8.31 6.32
C GLY A 695 -22.44 -9.81 6.33
N GLY A 696 -22.55 -10.45 5.17
CA GLY A 696 -22.61 -11.90 5.02
C GLY A 696 -21.22 -12.53 5.21
N GLU A 697 -21.17 -13.70 5.89
CA GLU A 697 -19.96 -14.51 6.05
C GLU A 697 -19.55 -15.20 4.73
#